data_5c11e88bbcdb7f3a592600358c68ffed
#
_entry.id   5c11e88bbcdb7f3a592600358c68ffed
#
_cell.length_a   1.000
_cell.length_b   1.000
_cell.length_c   1.000
_cell.angle_alpha   90.00
_cell.angle_beta   90.00
_cell.angle_gamma   90.00
#
_symmetry.space_group_name_H-M   'P 1'
#
loop_
_entity.id
_entity.type
_entity.pdbx_description
1 polymer ?
#
loop_
_entity_poly.entity_id
_entity_poly.type
_entity_poly.pdbx_seq_one_letter_code
_entity_poly.pdbx_strand_id
1 'polypeptide(L)'
;MNRLRRAFPSDRYTPHGYLDNPGHSWRLNRSGVVRTTGRIGFAWHFPSYPGPYGKRWVYSAALEIIPDQPENRPFCDHHTKELFRFRQGEWRVEMFLGEEAIVALVAGPPRWPVEARATYRRQVGVSGDWDFGLLARQDPDGPGHLAVYAEGTAFVLLADQPLAGAVWTSPDAEWPDRTQPIEKSIAQRFSLPDGRMTVVLARAESSQAALERARRAIDRAASTRRRKLRADAAFWRGAPRLEGDWPDHWRRGLVYDLETLRQIVRPPGGVYRSRWDGMQIQVPRVVLAETALDMLLLSYADPATASEVVLGTFRDAIAPNVPCTREDGSVNMVAVDGQACGTSPAWCWPFWCLGLLYRRTGDRAWLAELVPHAERFLDWWLAHRRHSGGAPFYLCGWESGQDASPRFGSAERGGGGIEAIEPVDLDAALALSARLLAGWCAELGRDGARWRRAAADFAERTARLWQRGWFHDRTEGGPTAARDPMQLAPLMCRVASEEQVAALRRAFADLPGHAGYTPIEWPPVALTALESALQAGAADWAAATAAELVDRVWRVIDAPRHEPGRPLPGVAHEHWPPEGDRVPSGRGARNGWHTEGYGWGATTALLFLRYVAGLRDDPESEDLTIEPRLPLALLRPGARYRLLNLPWRGQLLDLSYSVTAEGGLALEKSWSRR
;
A
#
# COMPACT_ATOMS: atom_id res chain seq x y z
N MET A 1 7.11 7.75 21.87
CA MET A 1 5.92 8.62 21.99
C MET A 1 6.15 10.03 21.46
N ASN A 2 7.21 10.74 21.85
CA ASN A 2 7.44 12.13 21.40
C ASN A 2 7.62 12.32 19.88
N ARG A 3 8.15 11.33 19.15
CA ARG A 3 8.40 11.46 17.70
C ARG A 3 7.11 11.37 16.86
N LEU A 4 6.21 10.44 17.21
CA LEU A 4 4.91 10.34 16.54
C LEU A 4 4.04 11.57 16.81
N ARG A 5 4.06 12.10 18.04
CA ARG A 5 3.35 13.36 18.37
C ARG A 5 3.86 14.55 17.55
N ARG A 6 5.14 14.57 17.17
CA ARG A 6 5.69 15.62 16.29
C ARG A 6 5.36 15.38 14.81
N ALA A 7 5.28 14.10 14.40
CA ALA A 7 4.94 13.74 13.04
C ALA A 7 3.45 13.91 12.72
N PHE A 8 2.57 13.65 13.72
CA PHE A 8 1.12 13.73 13.57
C PHE A 8 0.54 14.80 14.50
N PRO A 9 0.45 16.06 14.06
CA PRO A 9 -0.27 17.09 14.80
C PRO A 9 -1.73 16.68 14.99
N SER A 10 -2.24 16.82 16.20
CA SER A 10 -3.52 16.28 16.64
C SER A 10 -4.75 16.74 15.85
N ASP A 11 -4.68 17.90 15.24
CA ASP A 11 -5.77 18.54 14.48
C ASP A 11 -5.75 18.22 12.98
N ARG A 12 -4.74 17.49 12.49
CA ARG A 12 -4.48 17.31 11.06
C ARG A 12 -4.63 15.89 10.56
N TYR A 13 -4.97 14.96 11.43
CA TYR A 13 -5.00 13.56 11.05
C TYR A 13 -6.41 12.98 11.09
N THR A 14 -6.87 12.49 9.99
CA THR A 14 -8.14 11.76 9.89
C THR A 14 -7.84 10.27 9.91
N PRO A 15 -8.37 9.51 10.90
CA PRO A 15 -8.04 8.11 11.01
C PRO A 15 -8.55 7.31 9.83
N HIS A 16 -7.64 6.66 9.16
CA HIS A 16 -7.91 5.71 8.11
C HIS A 16 -6.77 4.70 8.09
N GLY A 17 -6.95 3.58 8.73
CA GLY A 17 -5.88 2.64 8.87
C GLY A 17 -6.33 1.22 9.07
N TYR A 18 -5.35 0.37 9.17
CA TYR A 18 -5.48 -1.05 9.26
C TYR A 18 -4.67 -1.57 10.43
N LEU A 19 -5.27 -2.39 11.25
CA LEU A 19 -4.59 -2.99 12.37
C LEU A 19 -4.44 -4.49 12.15
N ASP A 20 -3.28 -5.03 12.54
CA ASP A 20 -3.01 -6.45 12.48
C ASP A 20 -3.99 -7.25 13.32
N ASN A 21 -4.48 -8.34 12.72
CA ASN A 21 -5.23 -9.34 13.43
C ASN A 21 -5.03 -10.70 12.78
N PRO A 22 -4.49 -11.73 13.48
CA PRO A 22 -4.32 -13.05 12.92
C PRO A 22 -5.62 -13.60 12.33
N GLY A 23 -5.57 -14.04 11.07
CA GLY A 23 -6.67 -14.67 10.37
C GLY A 23 -7.74 -13.74 9.80
N HIS A 24 -7.82 -12.47 10.21
CA HIS A 24 -8.79 -11.52 9.68
C HIS A 24 -8.29 -10.09 9.70
N SER A 25 -8.83 -9.29 8.78
CA SER A 25 -8.44 -7.92 8.62
C SER A 25 -9.41 -6.98 9.33
N TRP A 26 -8.88 -6.17 10.17
CA TRP A 26 -9.61 -5.09 10.81
C TRP A 26 -9.18 -3.77 10.20
N ARG A 27 -10.10 -2.89 9.92
CA ARG A 27 -9.78 -1.54 9.46
C ARG A 27 -10.67 -0.51 10.14
N LEU A 28 -10.20 0.71 10.17
CA LEU A 28 -10.98 1.82 10.64
C LEU A 28 -12.18 2.05 9.71
N ASN A 29 -13.37 2.18 10.28
CA ASN A 29 -14.55 2.52 9.51
C ASN A 29 -14.52 4.00 9.13
N ARG A 30 -14.20 4.27 7.87
CA ARG A 30 -14.20 5.61 7.31
C ARG A 30 -15.54 6.33 7.48
N SER A 31 -16.65 5.62 7.34
CA SER A 31 -17.98 6.22 7.49
C SER A 31 -18.25 6.74 8.89
N GLY A 32 -17.67 6.10 9.92
CA GLY A 32 -17.75 6.57 11.29
C GLY A 32 -16.99 7.86 11.54
N VAL A 33 -15.90 8.08 10.82
CA VAL A 33 -15.04 9.26 10.98
C VAL A 33 -15.54 10.46 10.18
N VAL A 34 -16.04 10.24 8.98
CA VAL A 34 -16.37 11.28 8.02
C VAL A 34 -17.80 11.81 8.22
N ARG A 35 -18.67 11.03 8.84
CA ARG A 35 -20.03 11.48 9.12
C ARG A 35 -20.02 12.60 10.16
N THR A 36 -20.79 13.62 9.91
CA THR A 36 -21.06 14.75 10.80
C THR A 36 -21.63 14.36 12.17
N THR A 37 -21.85 13.09 12.41
CA THR A 37 -22.43 12.48 13.61
C THR A 37 -21.42 12.17 14.71
N GLY A 38 -20.12 12.42 14.51
CA GLY A 38 -19.12 12.22 15.55
C GLY A 38 -18.81 10.75 15.90
N ARG A 39 -18.99 9.83 14.97
CA ARG A 39 -18.73 8.41 15.20
C ARG A 39 -17.28 8.05 14.91
N ILE A 40 -16.70 7.21 15.77
CA ILE A 40 -15.35 6.68 15.65
C ILE A 40 -15.43 5.16 15.65
N GLY A 41 -14.81 4.48 14.67
CA GLY A 41 -14.95 3.05 14.60
C GLY A 41 -13.93 2.31 13.77
N PHE A 42 -13.95 0.99 13.93
CA PHE A 42 -13.23 0.03 13.11
C PHE A 42 -14.19 -0.81 12.31
N ALA A 43 -13.87 -1.08 11.06
CA ALA A 43 -14.57 -2.04 10.25
C ALA A 43 -13.81 -3.36 10.20
N TRP A 44 -14.53 -4.44 10.34
CA TRP A 44 -14.04 -5.76 10.05
C TRP A 44 -14.40 -6.17 8.64
N HIS A 45 -13.46 -6.83 7.98
CA HIS A 45 -13.57 -7.20 6.60
C HIS A 45 -13.46 -8.71 6.44
N PHE A 46 -14.53 -9.34 5.97
CA PHE A 46 -14.53 -10.75 5.62
C PHE A 46 -14.34 -10.94 4.12
N PRO A 47 -13.45 -11.80 3.68
CA PRO A 47 -13.60 -12.43 2.40
C PRO A 47 -14.66 -13.53 2.50
N SER A 48 -15.80 -13.39 1.86
CA SER A 48 -16.76 -14.49 1.72
C SER A 48 -16.74 -15.05 0.30
N TYR A 49 -16.94 -16.35 0.17
CA TYR A 49 -16.87 -17.11 -1.07
C TYR A 49 -18.27 -17.51 -1.54
N PRO A 50 -18.60 -17.63 -2.79
CA PRO A 50 -18.04 -18.45 -3.84
C PRO A 50 -18.02 -17.83 -5.25
N GLY A 51 -17.15 -18.35 -6.11
CA GLY A 51 -17.10 -18.11 -7.56
C GLY A 51 -16.10 -17.03 -8.01
N PRO A 52 -15.63 -17.07 -9.27
CA PRO A 52 -14.48 -16.24 -9.72
C PRO A 52 -14.73 -14.73 -9.69
N TYR A 53 -15.98 -14.29 -9.77
CA TYR A 53 -16.34 -12.87 -9.61
C TYR A 53 -17.30 -12.60 -8.47
N GLY A 54 -17.82 -13.63 -7.80
CA GLY A 54 -18.79 -13.53 -6.72
C GLY A 54 -18.20 -13.29 -5.35
N LYS A 55 -16.96 -12.80 -5.27
CA LYS A 55 -16.25 -12.64 -4.01
C LYS A 55 -16.71 -11.41 -3.28
N ARG A 56 -17.36 -11.69 -2.21
CA ARG A 56 -18.16 -10.79 -1.44
C ARG A 56 -17.34 -10.29 -0.29
N TRP A 57 -17.06 -9.02 -0.31
CA TRP A 57 -16.55 -8.35 0.84
C TRP A 57 -17.71 -7.93 1.72
N VAL A 58 -17.87 -8.63 2.82
CA VAL A 58 -18.80 -8.20 3.87
C VAL A 58 -18.07 -7.28 4.80
N TYR A 59 -18.46 -6.03 4.83
CA TYR A 59 -18.16 -5.17 5.96
C TYR A 59 -19.06 -5.62 7.10
N SER A 60 -18.56 -6.50 7.94
CA SER A 60 -19.27 -6.86 9.13
C SER A 60 -18.62 -6.19 10.32
N ALA A 61 -19.39 -5.64 11.18
CA ALA A 61 -19.07 -5.00 12.44
C ALA A 61 -18.02 -3.88 12.36
N ALA A 62 -18.50 -2.66 12.29
CA ALA A 62 -17.76 -1.52 12.79
C ALA A 62 -17.99 -1.44 14.30
N LEU A 63 -16.93 -1.38 15.09
CA LEU A 63 -17.05 -0.92 16.47
C LEU A 63 -17.00 0.60 16.46
N GLU A 64 -18.09 1.24 16.83
CA GLU A 64 -18.21 2.69 16.95
C GLU A 64 -18.39 3.05 18.42
N ILE A 65 -17.69 4.06 18.89
CA ILE A 65 -17.88 4.68 20.19
C ILE A 65 -18.51 6.06 19.95
N ILE A 66 -19.71 6.26 20.47
CA ILE A 66 -20.52 7.46 20.23
C ILE A 66 -20.75 8.16 21.54
N PRO A 67 -19.94 9.18 21.87
CA PRO A 67 -20.19 10.04 23.01
C PRO A 67 -21.49 10.83 22.84
N ASP A 68 -22.18 11.10 23.95
CA ASP A 68 -23.39 11.90 23.94
C ASP A 68 -23.07 13.42 23.82
N GLN A 69 -22.32 13.77 22.78
CA GLN A 69 -21.97 15.16 22.42
C GLN A 69 -21.94 15.31 20.89
N PRO A 70 -23.10 15.45 20.23
CA PRO A 70 -23.18 15.44 18.78
C PRO A 70 -22.52 16.65 18.10
N GLU A 71 -22.29 17.75 18.79
CA GLU A 71 -21.81 19.00 18.22
C GLU A 71 -20.30 19.02 17.97
N ASN A 72 -19.52 18.18 18.64
CA ASN A 72 -18.08 18.15 18.51
C ASN A 72 -17.66 17.09 17.48
N ARG A 73 -16.87 17.50 16.50
CA ARG A 73 -16.29 16.55 15.53
C ARG A 73 -15.13 15.76 16.15
N PRO A 74 -15.09 14.43 16.01
CA PRO A 74 -13.94 13.67 16.42
C PRO A 74 -12.74 13.96 15.51
N PHE A 75 -11.56 13.99 16.09
CA PHE A 75 -10.31 14.02 15.33
C PHE A 75 -9.30 13.05 15.90
N CYS A 76 -8.43 12.55 15.05
CA CYS A 76 -7.39 11.64 15.44
C CYS A 76 -6.11 12.40 15.79
N ASP A 77 -5.59 12.21 17.00
CA ASP A 77 -4.33 12.79 17.42
C ASP A 77 -3.17 11.78 17.44
N HIS A 78 -3.46 10.53 17.13
CA HIS A 78 -2.46 9.46 16.98
C HIS A 78 -3.00 8.36 16.08
N HIS A 79 -2.28 8.03 15.02
CA HIS A 79 -2.60 6.94 14.11
C HIS A 79 -1.34 6.19 13.72
N THR A 80 -1.31 4.93 14.06
CA THR A 80 -0.29 3.99 13.61
C THR A 80 -0.92 2.63 13.38
N LYS A 81 -0.18 1.70 12.79
CA LYS A 81 -0.57 0.29 12.69
C LYS A 81 -1.00 -0.30 14.04
N GLU A 82 -0.40 0.17 15.11
CA GLU A 82 -0.56 -0.43 16.43
C GLU A 82 -1.70 0.17 17.25
N LEU A 83 -2.01 1.47 17.07
CA LEU A 83 -2.98 2.17 17.90
C LEU A 83 -3.52 3.43 17.23
N PHE A 84 -4.83 3.63 17.36
CA PHE A 84 -5.52 4.87 17.03
C PHE A 84 -5.97 5.57 18.30
N ARG A 85 -5.89 6.89 18.33
CA ARG A 85 -6.43 7.70 19.40
C ARG A 85 -7.23 8.86 18.84
N PHE A 86 -8.45 8.98 19.37
CA PHE A 86 -9.41 10.00 18.97
C PHE A 86 -9.74 10.89 20.15
N ARG A 87 -10.06 12.14 19.83
CA ARG A 87 -10.64 13.09 20.77
C ARG A 87 -11.92 13.70 20.20
N GLN A 88 -12.89 13.96 21.08
CA GLN A 88 -14.14 14.62 20.74
C GLN A 88 -14.61 15.42 21.97
N GLY A 89 -14.39 16.73 21.99
CA GLY A 89 -14.54 17.51 23.21
C GLY A 89 -13.66 16.96 24.35
N GLU A 90 -14.27 16.64 25.49
CA GLU A 90 -13.58 16.03 26.64
C GLU A 90 -13.36 14.52 26.50
N TRP A 91 -13.96 13.89 25.48
CA TRP A 91 -13.83 12.46 25.25
C TRP A 91 -12.50 12.13 24.58
N ARG A 92 -11.93 11.02 25.04
CA ARG A 92 -10.75 10.40 24.45
C ARG A 92 -10.99 8.91 24.27
N VAL A 93 -10.79 8.41 23.06
CA VAL A 93 -10.92 6.99 22.71
C VAL A 93 -9.62 6.51 22.12
N GLU A 94 -9.04 5.47 22.70
CA GLU A 94 -7.90 4.74 22.12
C GLU A 94 -8.39 3.37 21.65
N MET A 95 -8.11 3.01 20.40
CA MET A 95 -8.52 1.74 19.82
C MET A 95 -7.33 0.98 19.28
N PHE A 96 -7.31 -0.34 19.49
CA PHE A 96 -6.26 -1.24 19.02
C PHE A 96 -6.77 -2.67 18.90
N LEU A 97 -6.02 -3.51 18.18
CA LEU A 97 -6.33 -4.93 18.05
C LEU A 97 -5.66 -5.75 19.16
N GLY A 98 -6.45 -6.59 19.81
CA GLY A 98 -6.00 -7.73 20.59
C GLY A 98 -6.06 -9.02 19.77
N GLU A 99 -5.96 -10.16 20.43
CA GLU A 99 -6.19 -11.46 19.82
C GLU A 99 -7.68 -11.63 19.49
N GLU A 100 -8.02 -11.65 18.20
CA GLU A 100 -9.40 -11.81 17.72
C GLU A 100 -10.41 -10.82 18.31
N ALA A 101 -9.94 -9.63 18.70
CA ALA A 101 -10.78 -8.60 19.31
C ALA A 101 -10.31 -7.18 18.97
N ILE A 102 -11.27 -6.27 18.79
CA ILE A 102 -11.03 -4.82 18.87
C ILE A 102 -11.22 -4.39 20.32
N VAL A 103 -10.28 -3.62 20.83
CA VAL A 103 -10.33 -3.03 22.16
C VAL A 103 -10.43 -1.52 22.03
N ALA A 104 -11.40 -0.91 22.68
CA ALA A 104 -11.55 0.53 22.84
C ALA A 104 -11.41 0.92 24.31
N LEU A 105 -10.44 1.79 24.62
CA LEU A 105 -10.30 2.43 25.92
C LEU A 105 -10.94 3.80 25.83
N VAL A 106 -12.02 4.00 26.54
CA VAL A 106 -12.83 5.22 26.55
C VAL A 106 -12.57 6.00 27.82
N ALA A 107 -12.31 7.29 27.69
CA ALA A 107 -12.27 8.23 28.81
C ALA A 107 -13.10 9.47 28.47
N GLY A 108 -13.91 9.92 29.39
CA GLY A 108 -14.81 11.07 29.21
C GLY A 108 -15.33 11.60 30.53
N PRO A 109 -16.25 12.57 30.55
CA PRO A 109 -16.82 13.11 31.74
C PRO A 109 -17.51 12.01 32.59
N PRO A 110 -17.32 11.99 33.93
CA PRO A 110 -17.98 11.02 34.80
C PRO A 110 -19.50 11.11 34.69
N ARG A 111 -20.16 9.95 34.74
CA ARG A 111 -21.63 9.78 34.67
C ARG A 111 -22.28 10.12 33.33
N TRP A 112 -21.53 10.55 32.33
CA TRP A 112 -22.09 10.77 31.01
C TRP A 112 -22.24 9.43 30.27
N PRO A 113 -23.36 9.24 29.55
CA PRO A 113 -23.57 8.02 28.79
C PRO A 113 -22.72 8.03 27.52
N VAL A 114 -22.32 6.82 27.13
CA VAL A 114 -21.66 6.56 25.84
C VAL A 114 -22.30 5.35 25.20
N GLU A 115 -22.52 5.42 23.89
CA GLU A 115 -22.99 4.30 23.11
C GLU A 115 -21.82 3.58 22.44
N ALA A 116 -21.75 2.27 22.59
CA ALA A 116 -20.92 1.42 21.76
C ALA A 116 -21.80 0.67 20.77
N ARG A 117 -21.48 0.75 19.48
CA ARG A 117 -22.26 0.20 18.39
C ARG A 117 -21.41 -0.72 17.53
N ALA A 118 -21.93 -1.90 17.23
CA ALA A 118 -21.40 -2.77 16.20
C ALA A 118 -22.35 -2.80 15.01
N THR A 119 -21.84 -2.54 13.81
CA THR A 119 -22.65 -2.42 12.59
C THR A 119 -22.22 -3.44 11.56
N TYR A 120 -23.19 -4.12 10.98
CA TYR A 120 -23.04 -5.04 9.86
C TYR A 120 -23.56 -4.40 8.59
N ARG A 121 -22.76 -4.44 7.55
CA ARG A 121 -23.13 -3.88 6.25
C ARG A 121 -22.86 -4.88 5.14
N ARG A 122 -23.90 -5.20 4.37
CA ARG A 122 -23.77 -5.92 3.11
C ARG A 122 -23.47 -4.95 1.98
N GLN A 123 -22.54 -5.32 1.12
CA GLN A 123 -22.23 -4.51 -0.06
C GLN A 123 -23.25 -4.78 -1.18
N VAL A 124 -23.57 -3.75 -1.98
CA VAL A 124 -24.47 -3.84 -3.15
C VAL A 124 -23.91 -4.79 -4.21
N GLY A 125 -24.81 -5.51 -4.91
CA GLY A 125 -24.43 -6.36 -6.05
C GLY A 125 -24.03 -7.79 -5.70
N VAL A 126 -24.24 -8.21 -4.46
CA VAL A 126 -23.91 -9.54 -3.98
C VAL A 126 -25.18 -10.40 -3.92
N SER A 127 -25.25 -11.47 -4.73
CA SER A 127 -26.35 -12.43 -4.72
C SER A 127 -26.06 -13.64 -3.82
N GLY A 128 -27.05 -14.17 -3.12
CA GLY A 128 -27.01 -15.40 -2.32
C GLY A 128 -27.65 -15.26 -0.94
N ASP A 129 -28.06 -16.39 -0.41
CA ASP A 129 -28.61 -16.47 0.93
C ASP A 129 -27.52 -16.24 1.96
N TRP A 130 -27.85 -15.44 2.96
CA TRP A 130 -26.93 -15.03 4.02
C TRP A 130 -27.52 -15.50 5.33
N ASP A 131 -26.77 -16.30 6.04
CA ASP A 131 -27.13 -16.68 7.40
C ASP A 131 -26.75 -15.56 8.36
N PHE A 132 -27.74 -14.75 8.70
CA PHE A 132 -27.62 -13.68 9.66
C PHE A 132 -28.52 -13.98 10.86
N GLY A 133 -27.91 -14.48 11.94
CA GLY A 133 -28.60 -14.60 13.22
C GLY A 133 -28.20 -13.46 14.15
N LEU A 134 -29.15 -12.66 14.63
CA LEU A 134 -28.95 -11.69 15.69
C LEU A 134 -29.43 -12.30 17.00
N LEU A 135 -28.52 -12.65 17.91
CA LEU A 135 -28.85 -13.10 19.26
C LEU A 135 -28.37 -12.04 20.24
N ALA A 136 -29.29 -11.21 20.73
CA ALA A 136 -29.04 -10.40 21.90
C ALA A 136 -29.27 -11.26 23.14
N ARG A 137 -28.25 -11.50 23.95
CA ARG A 137 -28.40 -12.12 25.26
C ARG A 137 -27.97 -11.12 26.32
N GLN A 138 -28.87 -10.84 27.24
CA GLN A 138 -28.55 -10.15 28.47
C GLN A 138 -28.24 -11.23 29.51
N ASP A 139 -27.05 -11.17 30.08
CA ASP A 139 -26.74 -12.03 31.22
C ASP A 139 -27.38 -11.38 32.46
N PRO A 140 -28.35 -12.01 33.14
CA PRO A 140 -29.03 -11.41 34.30
C PRO A 140 -28.11 -11.16 35.49
N ASP A 141 -26.97 -11.87 35.57
CA ASP A 141 -26.04 -11.82 36.71
C ASP A 141 -24.66 -11.25 36.36
N GLY A 142 -24.50 -10.67 35.17
CA GLY A 142 -23.21 -10.18 34.68
C GLY A 142 -23.29 -8.91 33.84
N PRO A 143 -22.14 -8.35 33.42
CA PRO A 143 -22.13 -7.28 32.43
C PRO A 143 -22.81 -7.79 31.16
N GLY A 144 -23.89 -7.12 30.77
CA GLY A 144 -24.64 -7.50 29.59
C GLY A 144 -23.74 -7.54 28.36
N HIS A 145 -23.94 -8.55 27.50
CA HIS A 145 -23.22 -8.66 26.24
C HIS A 145 -24.20 -8.84 25.09
N LEU A 146 -23.77 -8.44 23.90
CA LEU A 146 -24.48 -8.67 22.66
C LEU A 146 -23.73 -9.66 21.82
N ALA A 147 -24.40 -10.73 21.39
CA ALA A 147 -23.85 -11.69 20.48
C ALA A 147 -24.53 -11.58 19.10
N VAL A 148 -23.75 -11.61 18.06
CA VAL A 148 -24.20 -11.63 16.68
C VAL A 148 -23.57 -12.79 15.96
N TYR A 149 -24.34 -13.47 15.15
CA TYR A 149 -23.87 -14.55 14.30
C TYR A 149 -23.89 -14.10 12.84
N ALA A 150 -22.78 -14.22 12.17
CA ALA A 150 -22.67 -13.94 10.75
C ALA A 150 -21.73 -14.95 10.11
N GLU A 151 -22.23 -15.72 9.16
CA GLU A 151 -21.47 -16.69 8.36
C GLU A 151 -20.51 -17.60 9.17
N GLY A 152 -21.04 -18.28 10.15
CA GLY A 152 -20.29 -19.21 11.01
C GLY A 152 -19.34 -18.52 11.99
N THR A 153 -19.45 -17.21 12.15
CA THR A 153 -18.65 -16.44 13.11
C THR A 153 -19.55 -15.70 14.09
N ALA A 154 -19.28 -15.84 15.38
CA ALA A 154 -19.95 -15.11 16.43
C ALA A 154 -19.15 -13.87 16.86
N PHE A 155 -19.84 -12.77 17.11
CA PHE A 155 -19.29 -11.53 17.61
C PHE A 155 -19.92 -11.20 18.96
N VAL A 156 -19.12 -10.76 19.93
CA VAL A 156 -19.59 -10.32 21.23
C VAL A 156 -19.08 -8.92 21.50
N LEU A 157 -20.03 -8.01 21.74
CA LEU A 157 -19.78 -6.68 22.27
C LEU A 157 -19.91 -6.71 23.79
N LEU A 158 -18.84 -6.37 24.51
CA LEU A 158 -18.76 -6.41 25.98
C LEU A 158 -18.05 -5.16 26.48
N ALA A 159 -18.43 -4.67 27.67
CA ALA A 159 -17.72 -3.64 28.40
C ALA A 159 -17.47 -4.06 29.84
N ASP A 160 -16.50 -3.38 30.48
CA ASP A 160 -16.20 -3.54 31.93
C ASP A 160 -17.12 -2.70 32.83
N GLN A 161 -18.14 -2.05 32.25
CA GLN A 161 -19.10 -1.21 32.97
C GLN A 161 -20.53 -1.73 32.83
N PRO A 162 -21.40 -1.45 33.79
CA PRO A 162 -22.80 -1.80 33.70
C PRO A 162 -23.52 -1.14 32.53
N LEU A 163 -24.55 -1.80 32.00
CA LEU A 163 -25.46 -1.23 31.04
C LEU A 163 -26.26 -0.07 31.62
N ALA A 164 -26.30 1.06 30.94
CA ALA A 164 -27.09 2.24 31.36
C ALA A 164 -28.49 2.31 30.73
N GLY A 165 -28.82 1.43 29.81
CA GLY A 165 -30.09 1.47 29.08
C GLY A 165 -30.36 0.22 28.25
N ALA A 166 -31.47 0.26 27.52
CA ALA A 166 -31.90 -0.87 26.70
C ALA A 166 -30.92 -1.20 25.58
N VAL A 167 -30.80 -2.49 25.30
CA VAL A 167 -30.14 -3.01 24.13
C VAL A 167 -30.96 -2.65 22.90
N TRP A 168 -30.35 -1.95 21.95
CA TRP A 168 -31.02 -1.61 20.71
C TRP A 168 -30.65 -2.64 19.65
N THR A 169 -31.67 -3.31 19.11
CA THR A 169 -31.53 -4.04 17.85
C THR A 169 -32.14 -3.19 16.76
N SER A 170 -31.45 -3.02 15.66
CA SER A 170 -32.07 -2.46 14.48
C SER A 170 -33.27 -3.33 14.10
N PRO A 171 -34.48 -2.78 13.87
CA PRO A 171 -35.63 -3.57 13.46
C PRO A 171 -35.24 -4.41 12.26
N ASP A 172 -35.75 -5.66 12.22
CA ASP A 172 -35.65 -6.51 11.05
C ASP A 172 -36.30 -5.80 9.86
N ALA A 173 -35.49 -5.09 9.09
CA ALA A 173 -35.94 -4.65 7.80
C ALA A 173 -36.16 -5.92 6.98
N GLU A 174 -37.41 -6.20 6.58
CA GLU A 174 -37.69 -7.16 5.53
C GLU A 174 -36.67 -6.91 4.41
N TRP A 175 -36.15 -7.97 3.83
CA TRP A 175 -35.09 -7.92 2.83
C TRP A 175 -35.49 -7.02 1.67
N PRO A 176 -35.09 -5.75 1.65
CA PRO A 176 -35.41 -4.92 0.50
C PRO A 176 -34.61 -5.40 -0.70
N ASP A 177 -35.08 -5.03 -1.87
CA ASP A 177 -34.47 -5.26 -3.16
C ASP A 177 -32.96 -5.48 -3.10
N ARG A 178 -32.47 -6.54 -3.74
CA ARG A 178 -31.05 -7.00 -3.77
C ARG A 178 -30.07 -5.93 -4.25
N THR A 179 -30.54 -4.79 -4.69
CA THR A 179 -29.77 -3.64 -5.18
C THR A 179 -29.40 -2.64 -4.08
N GLN A 180 -29.97 -2.73 -2.88
CA GLN A 180 -29.73 -1.79 -1.77
C GLN A 180 -28.75 -2.36 -0.74
N PRO A 181 -27.85 -1.54 -0.16
CA PRO A 181 -26.99 -1.99 0.94
C PRO A 181 -27.84 -2.24 2.19
N ILE A 182 -27.67 -3.41 2.80
CA ILE A 182 -28.32 -3.75 4.06
C ILE A 182 -27.33 -3.44 5.18
N GLU A 183 -27.81 -2.68 6.17
CA GLU A 183 -27.05 -2.34 7.36
C GLU A 183 -27.86 -2.74 8.60
N LYS A 184 -27.29 -3.60 9.46
CA LYS A 184 -27.84 -3.94 10.77
C LYS A 184 -26.89 -3.50 11.86
N SER A 185 -27.39 -2.87 12.90
CA SER A 185 -26.57 -2.35 14.01
C SER A 185 -27.06 -2.90 15.34
N ILE A 186 -26.11 -3.20 16.21
CA ILE A 186 -26.32 -3.46 17.62
C ILE A 186 -25.67 -2.36 18.40
N ALA A 187 -26.39 -1.76 19.33
CA ALA A 187 -25.86 -0.70 20.17
C ALA A 187 -26.17 -0.97 21.65
N GLN A 188 -25.21 -0.67 22.49
CA GLN A 188 -25.36 -0.65 23.94
C GLN A 188 -24.99 0.71 24.47
N ARG A 189 -25.78 1.21 25.43
CA ARG A 189 -25.43 2.40 26.21
C ARG A 189 -24.81 1.98 27.53
N PHE A 190 -23.73 2.65 27.89
CA PHE A 190 -23.00 2.44 29.12
C PHE A 190 -22.93 3.73 29.89
N SER A 191 -22.94 3.59 31.25
CA SER A 191 -22.60 4.67 32.13
C SER A 191 -21.11 4.62 32.47
N LEU A 192 -20.47 5.77 32.61
CA LEU A 192 -19.07 5.87 33.03
C LEU A 192 -18.98 6.45 34.45
N PRO A 193 -19.16 5.65 35.52
CA PRO A 193 -19.15 6.17 36.88
C PRO A 193 -17.88 6.95 37.22
N ASP A 194 -16.72 6.41 36.79
CA ASP A 194 -15.40 7.00 37.04
C ASP A 194 -14.82 7.69 35.77
N GLY A 195 -15.66 7.96 34.77
CA GLY A 195 -15.23 8.57 33.50
C GLY A 195 -14.32 7.67 32.64
N ARG A 196 -14.29 6.36 32.89
CA ARG A 196 -13.47 5.40 32.15
C ARG A 196 -14.22 4.12 31.85
N MET A 197 -13.92 3.51 30.71
CA MET A 197 -14.50 2.23 30.31
C MET A 197 -13.58 1.54 29.29
N THR A 198 -13.59 0.21 29.34
CA THR A 198 -13.02 -0.64 28.28
C THR A 198 -14.16 -1.34 27.55
N VAL A 199 -14.24 -1.14 26.23
CA VAL A 199 -15.20 -1.83 25.35
C VAL A 199 -14.44 -2.75 24.43
N VAL A 200 -14.98 -3.95 24.22
CA VAL A 200 -14.39 -4.96 23.36
C VAL A 200 -15.43 -5.51 22.40
N LEU A 201 -15.07 -5.59 21.12
CA LEU A 201 -15.77 -6.41 20.14
C LEU A 201 -14.87 -7.60 19.80
N ALA A 202 -15.21 -8.76 20.32
CA ALA A 202 -14.49 -10.01 20.06
C ALA A 202 -15.25 -10.87 19.04
N ARG A 203 -14.53 -11.78 18.39
CA ARG A 203 -15.10 -12.78 17.49
C ARG A 203 -14.57 -14.17 17.79
N ALA A 204 -15.37 -15.18 17.47
CA ALA A 204 -15.01 -16.58 17.49
C ALA A 204 -16.00 -17.41 16.65
N GLU A 205 -15.75 -18.71 16.58
CA GLU A 205 -16.64 -19.70 15.97
C GLU A 205 -17.96 -19.91 16.74
N SER A 206 -18.04 -19.48 17.99
CA SER A 206 -19.25 -19.55 18.82
C SER A 206 -19.37 -18.33 19.74
N SER A 207 -20.61 -18.03 20.16
CA SER A 207 -20.87 -16.92 21.11
C SER A 207 -20.15 -17.12 22.43
N GLN A 208 -20.09 -18.36 22.94
CA GLN A 208 -19.38 -18.67 24.18
C GLN A 208 -17.88 -18.39 24.04
N ALA A 209 -17.25 -18.86 22.98
CA ALA A 209 -15.83 -18.61 22.74
C ALA A 209 -15.53 -17.12 22.50
N ALA A 210 -16.43 -16.39 21.81
CA ALA A 210 -16.30 -14.95 21.62
C ALA A 210 -16.42 -14.18 22.95
N LEU A 211 -17.33 -14.59 23.84
CA LEU A 211 -17.49 -14.00 25.18
C LEU A 211 -16.24 -14.21 26.04
N GLU A 212 -15.68 -15.42 26.02
CA GLU A 212 -14.44 -15.71 26.74
C GLU A 212 -13.26 -14.90 26.20
N ARG A 213 -13.17 -14.71 24.88
CA ARG A 213 -12.18 -13.83 24.25
C ARG A 213 -12.39 -12.38 24.66
N ALA A 214 -13.63 -11.89 24.67
CA ALA A 214 -13.95 -10.53 25.10
C ALA A 214 -13.51 -10.27 26.55
N ARG A 215 -13.83 -11.18 27.47
CA ARG A 215 -13.40 -11.09 28.88
C ARG A 215 -11.88 -11.04 28.99
N ARG A 216 -11.17 -11.98 28.35
CA ARG A 216 -9.69 -11.97 28.34
C ARG A 216 -9.13 -10.69 27.74
N ALA A 217 -9.77 -10.12 26.70
CA ALA A 217 -9.31 -8.89 26.08
C ALA A 217 -9.48 -7.67 27.00
N ILE A 218 -10.56 -7.60 27.80
CA ILE A 218 -10.74 -6.60 28.85
C ILE A 218 -9.61 -6.71 29.88
N ASP A 219 -9.40 -7.90 30.46
CA ASP A 219 -8.38 -8.13 31.48
C ASP A 219 -6.97 -7.75 31.00
N ARG A 220 -6.69 -7.98 29.73
CA ARG A 220 -5.38 -7.73 29.11
C ARG A 220 -5.26 -6.37 28.44
N ALA A 221 -6.30 -5.55 28.43
CA ALA A 221 -6.34 -4.31 27.64
C ALA A 221 -5.13 -3.40 27.92
N ALA A 222 -4.84 -3.15 29.20
CA ALA A 222 -3.72 -2.29 29.60
C ALA A 222 -2.34 -2.86 29.19
N SER A 223 -2.14 -4.17 29.30
CA SER A 223 -0.89 -4.83 28.92
C SER A 223 -0.72 -4.87 27.40
N THR A 224 -1.79 -5.14 26.66
CA THR A 224 -1.82 -5.11 25.19
C THR A 224 -1.51 -3.71 24.68
N ARG A 225 -2.14 -2.67 25.23
CA ARG A 225 -1.83 -1.28 24.89
C ARG A 225 -0.34 -0.96 25.08
N ARG A 226 0.24 -1.34 26.22
CA ARG A 226 1.67 -1.11 26.47
C ARG A 226 2.57 -1.81 25.44
N ARG A 227 2.24 -3.04 25.06
CA ARG A 227 2.96 -3.81 24.04
C ARG A 227 2.89 -3.09 22.67
N LYS A 228 1.69 -2.64 22.25
CA LYS A 228 1.46 -1.91 21.02
C LYS A 228 2.27 -0.61 20.95
N LEU A 229 2.26 0.18 22.00
CA LEU A 229 3.06 1.42 22.08
C LEU A 229 4.58 1.15 22.06
N ARG A 230 5.03 0.03 22.62
CA ARG A 230 6.44 -0.38 22.53
C ARG A 230 6.82 -0.80 21.11
N ALA A 231 5.95 -1.51 20.40
CA ALA A 231 6.17 -1.89 19.01
C ALA A 231 6.30 -0.66 18.11
N ASP A 232 5.41 0.32 18.24
CA ASP A 232 5.51 1.60 17.55
C ASP A 232 6.82 2.33 17.88
N ALA A 233 7.15 2.44 19.16
CA ALA A 233 8.38 3.11 19.58
C ALA A 233 9.64 2.40 19.07
N ALA A 234 9.62 1.08 18.96
CA ALA A 234 10.74 0.31 18.42
C ALA A 234 10.93 0.59 16.92
N PHE A 235 9.85 0.51 16.15
CA PHE A 235 9.91 0.83 14.72
C PHE A 235 10.40 2.25 14.46
N TRP A 236 9.76 3.25 15.06
CA TRP A 236 10.06 4.66 14.78
C TRP A 236 11.41 5.13 15.32
N ARG A 237 12.05 4.41 16.24
CA ARG A 237 13.45 4.67 16.61
C ARG A 237 14.43 4.33 15.50
N GLY A 238 14.16 3.24 14.75
CA GLY A 238 15.02 2.77 13.66
C GLY A 238 14.63 3.28 12.28
N ALA A 239 13.42 3.84 12.12
CA ALA A 239 12.94 4.31 10.83
C ALA A 239 13.62 5.60 10.37
N PRO A 240 13.74 5.83 9.05
CA PRO A 240 14.23 7.07 8.49
C PRO A 240 13.44 8.28 8.99
N ARG A 241 14.13 9.40 9.15
CA ARG A 241 13.49 10.65 9.52
C ARG A 241 14.21 11.86 8.94
N LEU A 242 13.45 12.91 8.70
CA LEU A 242 13.93 14.20 8.24
C LEU A 242 14.04 15.17 9.44
N GLU A 243 15.19 15.80 9.59
CA GLU A 243 15.45 16.83 10.60
C GLU A 243 16.05 18.08 9.96
N GLY A 244 15.96 19.23 10.62
CA GLY A 244 16.46 20.51 10.10
C GLY A 244 15.43 21.27 9.30
N ASP A 245 15.85 21.96 8.25
CA ASP A 245 15.05 22.97 7.52
C ASP A 245 14.14 22.37 6.42
N TRP A 246 13.95 21.04 6.38
CA TRP A 246 12.98 20.43 5.48
C TRP A 246 11.57 20.99 5.70
N PRO A 247 10.78 21.17 4.63
CA PRO A 247 9.38 21.56 4.78
C PRO A 247 8.63 20.63 5.74
N ASP A 248 7.74 21.18 6.55
CA ASP A 248 6.99 20.41 7.55
C ASP A 248 6.19 19.25 6.95
N HIS A 249 5.55 19.51 5.80
CA HIS A 249 4.79 18.47 5.09
C HIS A 249 5.70 17.38 4.49
N TRP A 250 6.99 17.66 4.17
CA TRP A 250 7.94 16.63 3.75
C TRP A 250 8.32 15.72 4.92
N ARG A 251 8.56 16.31 6.10
CA ARG A 251 8.86 15.53 7.31
C ARG A 251 7.71 14.60 7.70
N ARG A 252 6.48 15.08 7.57
CA ARG A 252 5.28 14.28 7.85
C ARG A 252 4.94 13.33 6.72
N GLY A 253 5.10 13.72 5.46
CA GLY A 253 4.82 12.91 4.30
C GLY A 253 5.64 11.61 4.28
N LEU A 254 6.95 11.68 4.56
CA LEU A 254 7.77 10.47 4.68
C LEU A 254 7.24 9.52 5.77
N VAL A 255 6.76 10.06 6.89
CA VAL A 255 6.15 9.24 7.95
C VAL A 255 4.83 8.61 7.49
N TYR A 256 3.98 9.36 6.76
CA TYR A 256 2.72 8.85 6.23
C TYR A 256 2.94 7.70 5.24
N ASP A 257 3.89 7.84 4.34
CA ASP A 257 4.26 6.79 3.38
C ASP A 257 4.73 5.53 4.10
N LEU A 258 5.70 5.65 5.01
CA LEU A 258 6.22 4.50 5.77
C LEU A 258 5.15 3.86 6.67
N GLU A 259 4.24 4.65 7.25
CA GLU A 259 3.16 4.11 8.05
C GLU A 259 2.11 3.39 7.19
N THR A 260 1.81 3.90 5.99
CA THR A 260 0.94 3.21 5.03
C THR A 260 1.51 1.83 4.68
N LEU A 261 2.81 1.76 4.36
CA LEU A 261 3.50 0.50 4.06
C LEU A 261 3.47 -0.48 5.24
N ARG A 262 3.63 0.01 6.48
CA ARG A 262 3.46 -0.84 7.67
C ARG A 262 2.05 -1.41 7.79
N GLN A 263 1.04 -0.62 7.47
CA GLN A 263 -0.38 -0.99 7.66
C GLN A 263 -0.86 -2.01 6.64
N ILE A 264 -0.29 -2.04 5.43
CA ILE A 264 -0.65 -3.02 4.41
C ILE A 264 0.02 -4.38 4.63
N VAL A 265 1.12 -4.45 5.37
CA VAL A 265 1.74 -5.73 5.77
C VAL A 265 0.89 -6.44 6.81
N ARG A 266 0.47 -7.63 6.47
CA ARG A 266 -0.47 -8.46 7.21
C ARG A 266 0.21 -9.64 7.89
N PRO A 267 -0.34 -10.13 9.01
CA PRO A 267 0.14 -11.36 9.61
C PRO A 267 -0.15 -12.57 8.72
N PRO A 268 0.49 -13.72 8.97
CA PRO A 268 0.14 -14.98 8.33
C PRO A 268 -1.36 -15.26 8.43
N GLY A 269 -1.95 -15.77 7.35
CA GLY A 269 -3.37 -16.11 7.29
C GLY A 269 -3.75 -16.78 5.98
N GLY A 270 -4.75 -17.68 6.03
CA GLY A 270 -5.21 -18.40 4.86
C GLY A 270 -4.08 -19.19 4.18
N VAL A 271 -3.86 -18.92 2.89
CA VAL A 271 -2.79 -19.57 2.09
C VAL A 271 -1.40 -19.05 2.41
N TYR A 272 -1.30 -17.86 3.03
CA TYR A 272 -0.02 -17.22 3.36
C TYR A 272 0.49 -17.67 4.72
N ARG A 273 1.62 -18.38 4.76
CA ARG A 273 2.27 -18.90 5.97
C ARG A 273 3.22 -17.91 6.61
N SER A 274 3.62 -16.88 5.87
CA SER A 274 4.45 -15.77 6.34
C SER A 274 3.64 -14.48 6.37
N ARG A 275 4.22 -13.40 6.89
CA ARG A 275 3.66 -12.07 6.67
C ARG A 275 3.54 -11.83 5.18
N TRP A 276 2.49 -11.15 4.77
CA TRP A 276 2.20 -10.88 3.38
C TRP A 276 1.76 -9.44 3.15
N ASP A 277 1.96 -8.96 1.95
CA ASP A 277 1.56 -7.63 1.55
C ASP A 277 0.12 -7.66 1.00
N GLY A 278 -0.73 -6.81 1.57
CA GLY A 278 -2.11 -6.66 1.12
C GLY A 278 -2.29 -5.63 0.02
N MET A 279 -1.20 -5.00 -0.47
CA MET A 279 -1.13 -3.89 -1.42
C MET A 279 -1.97 -2.66 -1.04
N GLN A 280 -3.07 -2.84 -0.35
CA GLN A 280 -3.98 -1.78 0.08
C GLN A 280 -4.73 -2.17 1.37
N ILE A 281 -5.24 -1.16 2.07
CA ILE A 281 -5.93 -1.37 3.34
C ILE A 281 -7.35 -1.94 3.13
N GLN A 282 -8.08 -1.50 2.09
CA GLN A 282 -9.51 -1.77 1.95
C GLN A 282 -9.82 -3.17 1.45
N VAL A 283 -9.11 -3.63 0.44
CA VAL A 283 -9.37 -4.89 -0.26
C VAL A 283 -8.07 -5.66 -0.44
N PRO A 284 -7.50 -6.18 0.66
CA PRO A 284 -6.17 -6.77 0.63
C PRO A 284 -6.12 -8.01 -0.26
N ARG A 285 -5.07 -8.05 -1.08
CA ARG A 285 -4.71 -9.15 -1.97
C ARG A 285 -3.23 -9.04 -2.29
N VAL A 286 -2.60 -10.14 -2.59
CA VAL A 286 -1.21 -10.15 -3.07
C VAL A 286 -1.19 -9.85 -4.56
N VAL A 287 -0.33 -8.93 -4.96
CA VAL A 287 0.05 -8.65 -6.36
C VAL A 287 1.56 -8.51 -6.37
N LEU A 288 2.28 -9.43 -6.99
CA LEU A 288 3.75 -9.49 -6.91
C LEU A 288 4.43 -8.17 -7.30
N ALA A 289 3.92 -7.49 -8.32
CA ALA A 289 4.45 -6.21 -8.77
C ALA A 289 4.43 -5.17 -7.64
N GLU A 290 3.27 -5.03 -7.04
CA GLU A 290 3.05 -4.08 -5.95
C GLU A 290 3.82 -4.52 -4.72
N THR A 291 3.76 -5.80 -4.36
CA THR A 291 4.56 -6.35 -3.25
C THR A 291 6.06 -6.09 -3.41
N ALA A 292 6.61 -6.24 -4.60
CA ALA A 292 8.03 -5.98 -4.84
C ALA A 292 8.39 -4.51 -4.61
N LEU A 293 7.57 -3.59 -5.12
CA LEU A 293 7.74 -2.16 -4.94
C LEU A 293 7.50 -1.74 -3.50
N ASP A 294 6.39 -2.15 -2.90
CA ASP A 294 6.01 -1.80 -1.53
C ASP A 294 7.06 -2.27 -0.51
N MET A 295 7.60 -3.47 -0.72
CA MET A 295 8.65 -4.01 0.13
C MET A 295 10.01 -3.38 -0.11
N LEU A 296 10.34 -2.98 -1.35
CA LEU A 296 11.50 -2.12 -1.58
C LEU A 296 11.37 -0.81 -0.76
N LEU A 297 10.22 -0.16 -0.81
CA LEU A 297 9.95 1.07 -0.05
C LEU A 297 10.02 0.83 1.46
N LEU A 298 9.39 -0.23 1.97
CA LEU A 298 9.44 -0.60 3.38
C LEU A 298 10.86 -0.92 3.85
N SER A 299 11.73 -1.43 2.97
CA SER A 299 13.11 -1.78 3.29
C SER A 299 13.96 -0.58 3.75
N TYR A 300 13.54 0.65 3.42
CA TYR A 300 14.17 1.85 3.95
C TYR A 300 13.92 2.04 5.46
N ALA A 301 12.98 1.30 6.05
CA ALA A 301 12.70 1.34 7.49
C ALA A 301 12.84 -0.04 8.15
N ASP A 302 12.34 -1.10 7.50
CA ASP A 302 12.33 -2.47 8.03
C ASP A 302 12.70 -3.50 6.94
N PRO A 303 14.00 -3.62 6.59
CA PRO A 303 14.44 -4.55 5.57
C PRO A 303 14.17 -6.02 5.92
N ALA A 304 14.12 -6.38 7.21
CA ALA A 304 13.83 -7.76 7.62
C ALA A 304 12.38 -8.16 7.28
N THR A 305 11.41 -7.31 7.61
CA THR A 305 10.02 -7.52 7.20
C THR A 305 9.88 -7.54 5.68
N ALA A 306 10.52 -6.62 4.99
CA ALA A 306 10.46 -6.55 3.53
C ALA A 306 10.97 -7.85 2.86
N SER A 307 12.11 -8.36 3.30
CA SER A 307 12.68 -9.62 2.79
C SER A 307 11.79 -10.84 3.06
N GLU A 308 11.22 -10.93 4.28
CA GLU A 308 10.29 -12.01 4.65
C GLU A 308 9.05 -12.01 3.77
N VAL A 309 8.41 -10.84 3.58
CA VAL A 309 7.18 -10.70 2.81
C VAL A 309 7.40 -11.08 1.34
N VAL A 310 8.46 -10.58 0.72
CA VAL A 310 8.80 -10.92 -0.67
C VAL A 310 8.98 -12.42 -0.83
N LEU A 311 9.81 -13.04 0.01
CA LEU A 311 10.09 -14.46 -0.10
C LEU A 311 8.83 -15.31 0.16
N GLY A 312 8.02 -14.90 1.16
CA GLY A 312 6.74 -15.53 1.45
C GLY A 312 5.76 -15.45 0.28
N THR A 313 5.71 -14.31 -0.42
CA THR A 313 4.86 -14.13 -1.61
C THR A 313 5.16 -15.15 -2.70
N PHE A 314 6.43 -15.39 -3.02
CA PHE A 314 6.82 -16.39 -3.99
C PHE A 314 6.56 -17.81 -3.51
N ARG A 315 6.90 -18.11 -2.25
CA ARG A 315 6.79 -19.44 -1.67
C ARG A 315 5.36 -19.91 -1.50
N ASP A 316 4.47 -19.00 -1.10
CA ASP A 316 3.08 -19.30 -0.81
C ASP A 316 2.16 -19.07 -2.02
N ALA A 317 2.72 -18.65 -3.17
CA ALA A 317 1.97 -18.46 -4.41
C ALA A 317 1.31 -19.77 -4.87
N ILE A 318 0.04 -19.66 -5.30
CA ILE A 318 -0.76 -20.81 -5.76
C ILE A 318 -0.36 -21.32 -7.14
N ALA A 319 0.40 -20.53 -7.91
CA ALA A 319 0.92 -20.89 -9.23
C ALA A 319 2.23 -20.13 -9.52
N PRO A 320 3.08 -20.63 -10.47
CA PRO A 320 4.39 -20.03 -10.76
C PRO A 320 4.33 -18.57 -11.21
N ASN A 321 3.28 -18.14 -11.90
CA ASN A 321 3.07 -16.75 -12.35
C ASN A 321 2.62 -15.80 -11.23
N VAL A 322 2.58 -16.28 -9.99
CA VAL A 322 2.15 -15.51 -8.82
C VAL A 322 0.87 -14.73 -9.11
N PRO A 323 -0.25 -15.42 -9.40
CA PRO A 323 -1.49 -14.75 -9.76
C PRO A 323 -1.98 -13.89 -8.59
N CYS A 324 -2.69 -12.81 -8.93
CA CYS A 324 -3.29 -11.95 -7.93
C CYS A 324 -4.28 -12.73 -7.06
N THR A 325 -3.94 -12.90 -5.78
CA THR A 325 -4.67 -13.81 -4.86
C THR A 325 -5.03 -13.11 -3.55
N ARG A 326 -6.18 -13.49 -2.98
CA ARG A 326 -6.57 -13.14 -1.61
C ARG A 326 -6.07 -14.19 -0.62
N GLU A 327 -6.15 -13.89 0.67
CA GLU A 327 -5.67 -14.78 1.72
C GLU A 327 -6.33 -16.18 1.71
N ASP A 328 -7.46 -16.32 1.09
CA ASP A 328 -8.18 -17.57 0.94
C ASP A 328 -7.78 -18.40 -0.29
N GLY A 329 -6.78 -17.96 -1.01
CA GLY A 329 -6.34 -18.59 -2.25
C GLY A 329 -7.18 -18.24 -3.48
N SER A 330 -8.19 -17.40 -3.32
CA SER A 330 -9.04 -17.01 -4.42
C SER A 330 -8.38 -16.01 -5.36
N VAL A 331 -8.45 -16.25 -6.66
CA VAL A 331 -7.90 -15.38 -7.69
C VAL A 331 -8.73 -14.11 -7.81
N ASN A 332 -8.08 -12.96 -7.86
CA ASN A 332 -8.75 -11.67 -7.98
C ASN A 332 -8.86 -11.17 -9.42
N MET A 333 -7.85 -11.41 -10.24
CA MET A 333 -7.79 -10.96 -11.63
C MET A 333 -7.85 -12.18 -12.54
N VAL A 334 -8.90 -12.24 -13.35
CA VAL A 334 -9.16 -13.35 -14.27
C VAL A 334 -9.47 -12.75 -15.64
N ALA A 335 -8.74 -13.14 -16.65
CA ALA A 335 -8.95 -12.70 -18.01
C ALA A 335 -10.27 -13.23 -18.57
N VAL A 336 -10.72 -12.69 -19.69
CA VAL A 336 -12.01 -13.06 -20.31
C VAL A 336 -12.07 -14.53 -20.71
N ASP A 337 -10.93 -15.17 -20.98
CA ASP A 337 -10.81 -16.59 -21.28
C ASP A 337 -10.77 -17.50 -20.04
N GLY A 338 -10.88 -16.93 -18.84
CA GLY A 338 -10.86 -17.65 -17.56
C GLY A 338 -9.47 -17.90 -16.98
N GLN A 339 -8.41 -17.48 -17.64
CA GLN A 339 -7.05 -17.64 -17.09
C GLN A 339 -6.81 -16.64 -15.94
N ALA A 340 -6.10 -17.11 -14.90
CA ALA A 340 -5.65 -16.26 -13.82
C ALA A 340 -4.50 -15.35 -14.29
N CYS A 341 -4.72 -14.05 -14.22
CA CYS A 341 -3.69 -13.06 -14.56
C CYS A 341 -2.63 -13.04 -13.46
N GLY A 342 -1.36 -13.10 -13.87
CA GLY A 342 -0.21 -12.88 -13.02
C GLY A 342 0.30 -11.45 -13.12
N THR A 343 1.27 -11.14 -12.30
CA THR A 343 2.05 -9.92 -12.42
C THR A 343 3.07 -10.07 -13.54
N SER A 344 3.15 -9.12 -14.47
CA SER A 344 4.22 -9.15 -15.47
C SER A 344 5.56 -8.69 -14.90
N PRO A 345 6.68 -9.05 -15.54
CA PRO A 345 8.00 -8.50 -15.22
C PRO A 345 8.11 -6.97 -15.38
N ALA A 346 7.24 -6.34 -16.19
CA ALA A 346 7.22 -4.90 -16.42
C ALA A 346 6.37 -4.13 -15.39
N TRP A 347 5.34 -4.74 -14.83
CA TRP A 347 4.47 -4.07 -13.88
C TRP A 347 5.22 -3.80 -12.56
N CYS A 348 5.47 -2.54 -12.23
CA CYS A 348 6.28 -2.08 -11.09
C CYS A 348 7.69 -2.67 -11.00
N TRP A 349 8.20 -3.28 -12.08
CA TRP A 349 9.59 -3.74 -12.19
C TRP A 349 10.04 -4.69 -11.08
N PRO A 350 9.39 -5.84 -10.86
CA PRO A 350 9.65 -6.69 -9.70
C PRO A 350 11.12 -7.08 -9.57
N PHE A 351 11.79 -7.49 -10.65
CA PHE A 351 13.21 -7.89 -10.59
C PHE A 351 14.15 -6.72 -10.25
N TRP A 352 13.86 -5.50 -10.74
CA TRP A 352 14.59 -4.30 -10.36
C TRP A 352 14.43 -4.02 -8.86
N CYS A 353 13.20 -4.10 -8.33
CA CYS A 353 12.92 -3.94 -6.91
C CYS A 353 13.61 -5.00 -6.05
N LEU A 354 13.57 -6.27 -6.48
CA LEU A 354 14.24 -7.39 -5.80
C LEU A 354 15.75 -7.23 -5.79
N GLY A 355 16.33 -6.77 -6.92
CA GLY A 355 17.74 -6.45 -7.02
C GLY A 355 18.16 -5.38 -6.02
N LEU A 356 17.44 -4.27 -5.96
CA LEU A 356 17.71 -3.19 -5.00
C LEU A 356 17.54 -3.66 -3.55
N LEU A 357 16.49 -4.44 -3.25
CA LEU A 357 16.29 -5.01 -1.92
C LEU A 357 17.46 -5.91 -1.51
N TYR A 358 17.93 -6.76 -2.41
CA TYR A 358 19.11 -7.59 -2.19
C TYR A 358 20.37 -6.75 -1.95
N ARG A 359 20.65 -5.76 -2.78
CA ARG A 359 21.82 -4.88 -2.61
C ARG A 359 21.79 -4.14 -1.28
N ARG A 360 20.60 -3.72 -0.86
CA ARG A 360 20.39 -3.04 0.43
C ARG A 360 20.62 -3.94 1.64
N THR A 361 20.20 -5.20 1.56
CA THR A 361 20.32 -6.16 2.67
C THR A 361 21.67 -6.88 2.68
N GLY A 362 22.21 -7.21 1.52
CA GLY A 362 23.39 -8.05 1.35
C GLY A 362 23.17 -9.50 1.81
N ASP A 363 21.92 -9.92 1.97
CA ASP A 363 21.57 -11.26 2.50
C ASP A 363 21.65 -12.33 1.41
N ARG A 364 22.81 -12.96 1.31
CA ARG A 364 23.07 -14.04 0.35
C ARG A 364 22.22 -15.29 0.61
N ALA A 365 21.84 -15.56 1.86
CA ALA A 365 20.98 -16.69 2.18
C ALA A 365 19.56 -16.46 1.66
N TRP A 366 19.03 -15.25 1.85
CA TRP A 366 17.76 -14.82 1.25
C TRP A 366 17.79 -14.93 -0.27
N LEU A 367 18.86 -14.46 -0.91
CA LEU A 367 19.01 -14.57 -2.37
C LEU A 367 19.01 -16.04 -2.84
N ALA A 368 19.71 -16.91 -2.13
CA ALA A 368 19.78 -18.35 -2.46
C ALA A 368 18.40 -19.02 -2.40
N GLU A 369 17.54 -18.59 -1.47
CA GLU A 369 16.17 -19.08 -1.37
C GLU A 369 15.26 -18.46 -2.44
N LEU A 370 15.43 -17.17 -2.77
CA LEU A 370 14.62 -16.44 -3.75
C LEU A 370 14.84 -16.95 -5.18
N VAL A 371 16.09 -17.18 -5.60
CA VAL A 371 16.46 -17.45 -7.01
C VAL A 371 15.66 -18.60 -7.61
N PRO A 372 15.47 -19.78 -6.99
CA PRO A 372 14.65 -20.84 -7.57
C PRO A 372 13.20 -20.45 -7.84
N HIS A 373 12.64 -19.56 -7.02
CA HIS A 373 11.28 -19.06 -7.21
C HIS A 373 11.21 -18.04 -8.37
N ALA A 374 12.17 -17.14 -8.43
CA ALA A 374 12.29 -16.15 -9.50
C ALA A 374 12.53 -16.84 -10.86
N GLU A 375 13.33 -17.92 -10.89
CA GLU A 375 13.52 -18.77 -12.07
C GLU A 375 12.19 -19.38 -12.54
N ARG A 376 11.42 -19.99 -11.62
CA ARG A 376 10.11 -20.58 -11.97
C ARG A 376 9.12 -19.55 -12.49
N PHE A 377 9.11 -18.36 -11.90
CA PHE A 377 8.26 -17.26 -12.36
C PHE A 377 8.62 -16.84 -13.80
N LEU A 378 9.90 -16.62 -14.06
CA LEU A 378 10.35 -16.17 -15.40
C LEU A 378 10.20 -17.29 -16.44
N ASP A 379 10.49 -18.55 -16.09
CA ASP A 379 10.23 -19.72 -16.95
C ASP A 379 8.75 -19.79 -17.36
N TRP A 380 7.84 -19.52 -16.43
CA TRP A 380 6.40 -19.51 -16.75
C TRP A 380 6.05 -18.43 -17.78
N TRP A 381 6.57 -17.20 -17.62
CA TRP A 381 6.37 -16.11 -18.59
C TRP A 381 6.90 -16.48 -19.97
N LEU A 382 8.08 -17.05 -20.03
CA LEU A 382 8.70 -17.50 -21.29
C LEU A 382 7.94 -18.64 -21.96
N ALA A 383 7.26 -19.48 -21.21
CA ALA A 383 6.50 -20.59 -21.73
C ALA A 383 5.06 -20.24 -22.16
N HIS A 384 4.42 -19.27 -21.48
CA HIS A 384 2.97 -19.03 -21.60
C HIS A 384 2.58 -17.67 -22.16
N ARG A 385 3.53 -16.73 -22.27
CA ARG A 385 3.28 -15.36 -22.73
C ARG A 385 4.20 -14.97 -23.89
N ARG A 386 4.38 -15.91 -24.82
CA ARG A 386 5.14 -15.70 -26.05
C ARG A 386 4.42 -16.32 -27.24
N HIS A 387 4.38 -15.60 -28.35
CA HIS A 387 3.99 -16.14 -29.66
C HIS A 387 5.01 -17.11 -30.21
N SER A 388 4.63 -17.89 -31.22
CA SER A 388 5.53 -18.82 -31.92
C SER A 388 6.78 -18.12 -32.50
N GLY A 389 6.66 -16.86 -32.90
CA GLY A 389 7.77 -15.99 -33.34
C GLY A 389 8.63 -15.44 -32.18
N GLY A 390 8.36 -15.81 -30.95
CA GLY A 390 9.12 -15.43 -29.76
C GLY A 390 8.77 -14.07 -29.16
N ALA A 391 7.86 -13.28 -29.75
CA ALA A 391 7.40 -12.01 -29.23
C ALA A 391 6.60 -12.22 -27.93
N PRO A 392 6.90 -11.50 -26.85
CA PRO A 392 6.09 -11.59 -25.63
C PRO A 392 4.80 -10.78 -25.79
N PHE A 393 3.82 -11.09 -24.99
CA PHE A 393 2.54 -10.38 -24.95
C PHE A 393 1.93 -10.37 -23.53
N TYR A 394 1.02 -9.44 -23.30
CA TYR A 394 0.11 -9.47 -22.16
C TYR A 394 -1.20 -10.16 -22.57
N LEU A 395 -1.73 -11.02 -21.73
CA LEU A 395 -3.03 -11.65 -21.98
C LEU A 395 -4.18 -10.64 -21.82
N CYS A 396 -4.03 -9.69 -20.91
CA CYS A 396 -5.03 -8.67 -20.61
C CYS A 396 -4.38 -7.43 -19.99
N GLY A 397 -5.12 -6.31 -19.91
CA GLY A 397 -4.65 -5.06 -19.34
C GLY A 397 -4.10 -5.19 -17.92
N TRP A 398 -4.68 -6.04 -17.10
CA TRP A 398 -4.19 -6.28 -15.73
C TRP A 398 -2.75 -6.82 -15.68
N GLU A 399 -2.32 -7.64 -16.64
CA GLU A 399 -0.94 -8.12 -16.64
C GLU A 399 0.07 -7.00 -16.93
N SER A 400 -0.33 -5.97 -17.66
CA SER A 400 0.54 -4.82 -17.96
C SER A 400 0.69 -3.85 -16.77
N GLY A 401 -0.24 -3.88 -15.80
CA GLY A 401 -0.35 -2.86 -14.78
C GLY A 401 -0.89 -1.52 -15.25
N GLN A 402 -1.25 -1.41 -16.52
CA GLN A 402 -1.84 -0.22 -17.14
C GLN A 402 -3.26 -0.51 -17.63
N ASP A 403 -4.16 -0.78 -16.71
CA ASP A 403 -5.52 -1.31 -16.90
C ASP A 403 -6.34 -0.70 -18.03
N ALA A 404 -6.11 0.54 -18.38
CA ALA A 404 -6.87 1.30 -19.37
C ALA A 404 -5.96 2.20 -20.22
N SER A 405 -4.72 1.79 -20.45
CA SER A 405 -3.78 2.58 -21.26
C SER A 405 -4.24 2.67 -22.73
N PRO A 406 -4.14 3.84 -23.34
CA PRO A 406 -4.41 4.00 -24.78
C PRO A 406 -3.46 3.19 -25.68
N ARG A 407 -2.33 2.68 -25.12
CA ARG A 407 -1.43 1.75 -25.82
C ARG A 407 -2.15 0.50 -26.31
N PHE A 408 -3.15 0.05 -25.58
CA PHE A 408 -3.88 -1.20 -25.79
C PHE A 408 -5.26 -0.98 -26.41
N GLY A 409 -5.53 0.22 -26.92
CA GLY A 409 -6.79 0.57 -27.55
C GLY A 409 -7.95 0.63 -26.55
N SER A 410 -9.12 0.14 -26.97
CA SER A 410 -10.34 0.13 -26.14
C SER A 410 -10.49 -1.16 -25.32
N ALA A 411 -9.45 -1.99 -25.20
CA ALA A 411 -9.51 -3.22 -24.43
C ALA A 411 -9.85 -2.91 -22.97
N GLU A 412 -10.91 -3.53 -22.48
CA GLU A 412 -11.23 -3.47 -21.06
C GLU A 412 -10.19 -4.25 -20.22
N ARG A 413 -10.09 -3.96 -18.92
CA ARG A 413 -9.10 -4.48 -17.98
C ARG A 413 -8.82 -5.98 -18.10
N GLY A 414 -9.85 -6.82 -18.21
CA GLY A 414 -9.77 -8.26 -18.42
C GLY A 414 -10.08 -8.70 -19.85
N GLY A 415 -10.29 -7.74 -20.78
CA GLY A 415 -10.70 -8.02 -22.17
C GLY A 415 -9.57 -8.56 -23.04
N GLY A 416 -9.92 -9.31 -24.09
CA GLY A 416 -9.01 -9.84 -25.08
C GLY A 416 -8.62 -8.81 -26.14
N GLY A 417 -7.68 -9.20 -27.03
CA GLY A 417 -7.20 -8.40 -28.17
C GLY A 417 -5.90 -7.65 -27.88
N ILE A 418 -5.48 -7.53 -26.64
CA ILE A 418 -4.18 -6.95 -26.25
C ILE A 418 -3.03 -7.90 -26.55
N GLU A 419 -3.27 -9.19 -26.57
CA GLU A 419 -2.30 -10.23 -26.89
C GLU A 419 -1.71 -10.12 -28.30
N ALA A 420 -2.38 -9.41 -29.20
CA ALA A 420 -1.86 -9.13 -30.55
C ALA A 420 -0.75 -8.06 -30.57
N ILE A 421 -0.46 -7.43 -29.45
CA ILE A 421 0.53 -6.37 -29.32
C ILE A 421 1.80 -6.96 -28.68
N GLU A 422 2.96 -6.71 -29.29
CA GLU A 422 4.28 -6.90 -28.68
C GLU A 422 4.64 -5.60 -27.94
N PRO A 423 4.58 -5.58 -26.60
CA PRO A 423 4.80 -4.36 -25.84
C PRO A 423 6.29 -4.21 -25.51
N VAL A 424 6.85 -3.05 -25.82
CA VAL A 424 8.29 -2.79 -25.69
C VAL A 424 8.78 -2.82 -24.22
N ASP A 425 7.93 -2.43 -23.29
CA ASP A 425 8.24 -2.49 -21.85
C ASP A 425 8.37 -3.93 -21.36
N LEU A 426 7.59 -4.86 -21.87
CA LEU A 426 7.71 -6.27 -21.52
C LEU A 426 8.98 -6.90 -22.08
N ASP A 427 9.35 -6.62 -23.34
CA ASP A 427 10.63 -7.06 -23.91
C ASP A 427 11.80 -6.53 -23.06
N ALA A 428 11.83 -5.25 -22.75
CA ALA A 428 12.86 -4.62 -21.93
C ALA A 428 12.91 -5.21 -20.49
N ALA A 429 11.74 -5.45 -19.90
CA ALA A 429 11.64 -6.04 -18.56
C ALA A 429 12.13 -7.49 -18.53
N LEU A 430 11.84 -8.29 -19.55
CA LEU A 430 12.33 -9.65 -19.68
C LEU A 430 13.86 -9.68 -19.85
N ALA A 431 14.42 -8.74 -20.63
CA ALA A 431 15.86 -8.57 -20.76
C ALA A 431 16.53 -8.25 -19.40
N LEU A 432 16.00 -7.27 -18.67
CA LEU A 432 16.48 -6.90 -17.35
C LEU A 432 16.35 -8.06 -16.36
N SER A 433 15.19 -8.69 -16.29
CA SER A 433 14.91 -9.79 -15.34
C SER A 433 15.85 -10.96 -15.56
N ALA A 434 16.06 -11.36 -16.82
CA ALA A 434 16.98 -12.44 -17.18
C ALA A 434 18.44 -12.05 -16.86
N ARG A 435 18.85 -10.79 -17.08
CA ARG A 435 20.19 -10.32 -16.77
C ARG A 435 20.46 -10.32 -15.27
N LEU A 436 19.53 -9.82 -14.46
CA LEU A 436 19.62 -9.87 -12.99
C LEU A 436 19.68 -11.30 -12.49
N LEU A 437 18.85 -12.17 -13.01
CA LEU A 437 18.83 -13.59 -12.64
C LEU A 437 20.15 -14.31 -12.99
N ALA A 438 20.74 -13.99 -14.15
CA ALA A 438 22.06 -14.47 -14.53
C ALA A 438 23.16 -14.01 -13.54
N GLY A 439 23.11 -12.75 -13.13
CA GLY A 439 23.99 -12.18 -12.11
C GLY A 439 23.84 -12.86 -10.77
N TRP A 440 22.62 -13.04 -10.28
CA TRP A 440 22.33 -13.74 -9.02
C TRP A 440 22.78 -15.20 -9.04
N CYS A 441 22.58 -15.91 -10.17
CA CYS A 441 23.12 -17.26 -10.34
C CYS A 441 24.65 -17.25 -10.20
N ALA A 442 25.35 -16.34 -10.86
CA ALA A 442 26.80 -16.23 -10.77
C ALA A 442 27.28 -15.93 -9.33
N GLU A 443 26.63 -15.02 -8.61
CA GLU A 443 26.92 -14.71 -7.21
C GLU A 443 26.76 -15.95 -6.30
N LEU A 444 25.81 -16.82 -6.61
CA LEU A 444 25.54 -18.06 -5.89
C LEU A 444 26.40 -19.25 -6.35
N GLY A 445 27.25 -19.07 -7.38
CA GLY A 445 28.03 -20.15 -7.99
C GLY A 445 27.20 -21.11 -8.83
N ARG A 446 26.05 -20.69 -9.35
CA ARG A 446 25.14 -21.45 -10.20
C ARG A 446 25.34 -21.09 -11.68
N ASP A 447 25.00 -21.99 -12.60
CA ASP A 447 25.03 -21.69 -14.02
C ASP A 447 23.87 -20.74 -14.41
N GLY A 448 24.22 -19.54 -14.86
CA GLY A 448 23.31 -18.52 -15.39
C GLY A 448 23.32 -18.41 -16.93
N ALA A 449 23.95 -19.33 -17.66
CA ALA A 449 24.14 -19.18 -19.10
C ALA A 449 22.83 -19.07 -19.90
N ARG A 450 21.79 -19.83 -19.51
CA ARG A 450 20.45 -19.72 -20.15
C ARG A 450 19.85 -18.33 -20.00
N TRP A 451 20.03 -17.71 -18.83
CA TRP A 451 19.51 -16.38 -18.53
C TRP A 451 20.29 -15.28 -19.27
N ARG A 452 21.61 -15.44 -19.41
CA ARG A 452 22.41 -14.51 -20.24
C ARG A 452 21.95 -14.55 -21.70
N ARG A 453 21.67 -15.74 -22.27
CA ARG A 453 21.11 -15.85 -23.63
C ARG A 453 19.74 -15.20 -23.72
N ALA A 454 18.82 -15.49 -22.79
CA ALA A 454 17.50 -14.87 -22.79
C ALA A 454 17.58 -13.34 -22.70
N ALA A 455 18.47 -12.80 -21.84
CA ALA A 455 18.68 -11.36 -21.73
C ALA A 455 19.16 -10.74 -23.05
N ALA A 456 20.07 -11.38 -23.75
CA ALA A 456 20.56 -10.92 -25.07
C ALA A 456 19.45 -10.96 -26.12
N ASP A 457 18.68 -12.07 -26.19
CA ASP A 457 17.59 -12.23 -27.14
C ASP A 457 16.51 -11.14 -26.97
N PHE A 458 16.11 -10.84 -25.73
CA PHE A 458 15.11 -9.79 -25.46
C PHE A 458 15.66 -8.37 -25.67
N ALA A 459 16.95 -8.14 -25.40
CA ALA A 459 17.59 -6.86 -25.70
C ALA A 459 17.61 -6.61 -27.21
N GLU A 460 17.94 -7.63 -28.02
CA GLU A 460 17.90 -7.55 -29.48
C GLU A 460 16.48 -7.29 -30.01
N ARG A 461 15.46 -7.95 -29.41
CA ARG A 461 14.06 -7.71 -29.74
C ARG A 461 13.66 -6.26 -29.43
N THR A 462 13.97 -5.79 -28.24
CA THR A 462 13.72 -4.40 -27.82
C THR A 462 14.33 -3.40 -28.85
N ALA A 463 15.55 -3.64 -29.30
CA ALA A 463 16.22 -2.77 -30.27
C ALA A 463 15.46 -2.67 -31.62
N ARG A 464 14.78 -3.75 -32.05
CA ARG A 464 13.97 -3.77 -33.29
C ARG A 464 12.68 -2.95 -33.21
N LEU A 465 12.25 -2.59 -31.97
CA LEU A 465 11.07 -1.77 -31.73
C LEU A 465 11.36 -0.27 -31.76
N TRP A 466 12.63 0.10 -32.02
CA TRP A 466 13.05 1.49 -32.22
C TRP A 466 12.75 1.97 -33.62
N GLN A 467 11.92 3.01 -33.76
CA GLN A 467 11.58 3.64 -35.04
C GLN A 467 11.32 5.15 -34.84
N ARG A 468 11.78 5.96 -35.80
CA ARG A 468 11.50 7.40 -35.85
C ARG A 468 11.83 8.16 -34.55
N GLY A 469 12.92 7.77 -33.89
CA GLY A 469 13.37 8.44 -32.66
C GLY A 469 12.60 8.08 -31.40
N TRP A 470 11.80 7.00 -31.41
CA TRP A 470 11.02 6.51 -30.27
C TRP A 470 10.94 4.98 -30.27
N PHE A 471 10.75 4.38 -29.09
CA PHE A 471 10.38 2.97 -28.99
C PHE A 471 8.86 2.83 -29.12
N HIS A 472 8.42 1.88 -29.90
CA HIS A 472 7.01 1.62 -30.18
C HIS A 472 6.63 0.20 -29.82
N ASP A 473 5.41 0.01 -29.33
CA ASP A 473 4.79 -1.30 -29.34
C ASP A 473 4.49 -1.70 -30.80
N ARG A 474 4.38 -2.99 -31.07
CA ARG A 474 4.23 -3.50 -32.44
C ARG A 474 3.06 -4.48 -32.54
N THR A 475 2.30 -4.40 -33.59
CA THR A 475 1.33 -5.39 -34.06
C THR A 475 1.81 -6.04 -35.37
N GLU A 476 1.08 -7.02 -35.90
CA GLU A 476 1.33 -7.54 -37.23
C GLU A 476 1.30 -6.42 -38.33
N GLY A 477 0.46 -5.41 -38.13
CA GLY A 477 0.35 -4.25 -39.01
C GLY A 477 1.50 -3.24 -38.91
N GLY A 478 2.43 -3.42 -37.99
CA GLY A 478 3.56 -2.51 -37.74
C GLY A 478 3.53 -1.80 -36.38
N PRO A 479 4.30 -0.72 -36.21
CA PRO A 479 4.38 0.00 -34.94
C PRO A 479 3.05 0.68 -34.59
N THR A 480 2.70 0.68 -33.30
CA THR A 480 1.53 1.41 -32.80
C THR A 480 1.78 2.92 -32.83
N ALA A 481 0.71 3.70 -32.99
CA ALA A 481 0.80 5.17 -32.98
C ALA A 481 0.85 5.78 -31.56
N ALA A 482 0.40 5.03 -30.54
CA ALA A 482 0.35 5.52 -29.17
C ALA A 482 1.77 5.76 -28.63
N ARG A 483 1.93 6.87 -27.91
CA ARG A 483 3.12 7.17 -27.13
C ARG A 483 2.77 7.16 -25.65
N ASP A 484 3.61 6.52 -24.85
CA ASP A 484 3.40 6.33 -23.41
C ASP A 484 4.75 6.31 -22.68
N PRO A 485 4.86 6.87 -21.47
CA PRO A 485 6.10 6.83 -20.70
C PRO A 485 6.64 5.42 -20.44
N MET A 486 5.80 4.39 -20.41
CA MET A 486 6.25 2.99 -20.27
C MET A 486 7.10 2.53 -21.46
N GLN A 487 6.96 3.15 -22.63
CA GLN A 487 7.81 2.90 -23.79
C GLN A 487 9.25 3.44 -23.62
N LEU A 488 9.54 4.15 -22.52
CA LEU A 488 10.89 4.53 -22.11
C LEU A 488 11.61 3.42 -21.32
N ALA A 489 10.93 2.33 -21.02
CA ALA A 489 11.48 1.16 -20.33
C ALA A 489 12.84 0.67 -20.83
N PRO A 490 13.16 0.72 -22.14
CA PRO A 490 14.48 0.35 -22.61
C PRO A 490 15.63 1.17 -22.02
N LEU A 491 15.38 2.42 -21.63
CA LEU A 491 16.34 3.24 -20.88
C LEU A 491 16.50 2.73 -19.45
N MET A 492 15.39 2.59 -18.73
CA MET A 492 15.39 2.07 -17.36
C MET A 492 16.07 0.69 -17.27
N CYS A 493 15.79 -0.19 -18.25
CA CYS A 493 16.34 -1.53 -18.31
C CYS A 493 17.77 -1.60 -18.91
N ARG A 494 18.35 -0.46 -19.34
CA ARG A 494 19.70 -0.36 -19.91
C ARG A 494 19.89 -1.29 -21.12
N VAL A 495 18.91 -1.34 -22.01
CA VAL A 495 18.94 -2.08 -23.28
C VAL A 495 18.90 -1.17 -24.50
N ALA A 496 18.77 0.14 -24.31
CA ALA A 496 18.87 1.14 -25.36
C ALA A 496 20.33 1.41 -25.72
N SER A 497 20.62 1.63 -27.01
CA SER A 497 21.94 2.04 -27.49
C SER A 497 22.26 3.50 -27.09
N GLU A 498 23.53 3.88 -27.14
CA GLU A 498 23.98 5.27 -26.87
C GLU A 498 23.26 6.30 -27.76
N GLU A 499 23.06 5.97 -29.06
CA GLU A 499 22.33 6.80 -29.99
C GLU A 499 20.86 6.99 -29.59
N GLN A 500 20.20 5.90 -29.20
CA GLN A 500 18.81 5.90 -28.71
C GLN A 500 18.69 6.69 -27.40
N VAL A 501 19.62 6.50 -26.47
CA VAL A 501 19.70 7.28 -25.22
C VAL A 501 19.84 8.78 -25.52
N ALA A 502 20.75 9.17 -26.44
CA ALA A 502 20.95 10.56 -26.82
C ALA A 502 19.72 11.19 -27.50
N ALA A 503 19.01 10.42 -28.32
CA ALA A 503 17.76 10.85 -28.95
C ALA A 503 16.65 11.09 -27.89
N LEU A 504 16.43 10.13 -26.98
CA LEU A 504 15.38 10.21 -25.96
C LEU A 504 15.66 11.23 -24.87
N ARG A 505 16.95 11.51 -24.56
CA ARG A 505 17.30 12.56 -23.59
C ARG A 505 16.65 13.90 -23.90
N ARG A 506 16.54 14.24 -25.19
CA ARG A 506 15.88 15.48 -25.63
C ARG A 506 14.37 15.45 -25.46
N ALA A 507 13.77 14.26 -25.46
CA ALA A 507 12.32 14.09 -25.33
C ALA A 507 11.81 14.34 -23.90
N PHE A 508 12.65 14.23 -22.87
CA PHE A 508 12.21 14.45 -21.48
C PHE A 508 11.75 15.88 -21.22
N ALA A 509 12.31 16.89 -21.90
CA ALA A 509 11.86 18.27 -21.78
C ALA A 509 10.41 18.47 -22.23
N ASP A 510 9.93 17.63 -23.15
CA ASP A 510 8.63 17.74 -23.78
C ASP A 510 7.57 16.80 -23.18
N LEU A 511 7.95 15.87 -22.29
CA LEU A 511 7.02 14.90 -21.70
C LEU A 511 5.83 15.51 -20.96
N PRO A 512 5.97 16.57 -20.14
CA PRO A 512 4.88 17.14 -19.37
C PRO A 512 3.77 17.80 -20.20
N GLY A 513 4.04 18.16 -21.45
CA GLY A 513 3.13 18.94 -22.28
C GLY A 513 2.38 18.16 -23.38
N HIS A 514 2.66 16.88 -23.59
CA HIS A 514 2.09 16.13 -24.70
C HIS A 514 0.74 15.50 -24.36
N ALA A 515 -0.32 15.96 -25.03
CA ALA A 515 -1.63 15.31 -25.01
C ALA A 515 -1.48 13.86 -25.54
N GLY A 516 -1.90 12.88 -24.73
CA GLY A 516 -1.89 11.46 -25.11
C GLY A 516 -0.93 10.57 -24.33
N TYR A 517 -0.12 11.11 -23.43
CA TYR A 517 0.65 10.31 -22.50
C TYR A 517 -0.19 9.87 -21.30
N THR A 518 0.09 8.66 -20.76
CA THR A 518 -0.39 8.26 -19.43
C THR A 518 0.18 9.24 -18.41
N PRO A 519 -0.64 9.81 -17.52
CA PRO A 519 -0.17 10.81 -16.57
C PRO A 519 0.95 10.26 -15.68
N ILE A 520 2.03 11.02 -15.51
CA ILE A 520 3.12 10.69 -14.59
C ILE A 520 2.70 10.81 -13.10
N GLU A 521 1.48 11.26 -12.83
CA GLU A 521 0.86 11.22 -11.51
C GLU A 521 0.47 9.81 -11.05
N TRP A 522 0.58 8.82 -11.92
CA TRP A 522 0.41 7.43 -11.51
C TRP A 522 1.77 6.84 -11.08
N PRO A 523 1.91 6.35 -9.83
CA PRO A 523 3.19 5.97 -9.25
C PRO A 523 4.07 5.03 -10.09
N PRO A 524 3.54 3.93 -10.69
CA PRO A 524 4.36 3.04 -11.53
C PRO A 524 4.91 3.73 -12.78
N VAL A 525 4.12 4.62 -13.39
CA VAL A 525 4.53 5.37 -14.58
C VAL A 525 5.57 6.43 -14.22
N ALA A 526 5.37 7.13 -13.10
CA ALA A 526 6.36 8.09 -12.61
C ALA A 526 7.71 7.43 -12.35
N LEU A 527 7.73 6.26 -11.69
CA LEU A 527 8.96 5.52 -11.44
C LEU A 527 9.67 5.18 -12.75
N THR A 528 8.94 4.67 -13.76
CA THR A 528 9.51 4.33 -15.06
C THR A 528 10.10 5.56 -15.75
N ALA A 529 9.36 6.66 -15.81
CA ALA A 529 9.80 7.90 -16.45
C ALA A 529 11.05 8.49 -15.78
N LEU A 530 11.05 8.57 -14.45
CA LEU A 530 12.14 9.18 -13.69
C LEU A 530 13.41 8.31 -13.70
N GLU A 531 13.27 7.00 -13.57
CA GLU A 531 14.42 6.10 -13.66
C GLU A 531 14.99 6.09 -15.11
N SER A 532 14.13 6.09 -16.13
CA SER A 532 14.54 6.22 -17.51
C SER A 532 15.31 7.53 -17.77
N ALA A 533 14.83 8.65 -17.23
CA ALA A 533 15.51 9.93 -17.33
C ALA A 533 16.89 9.91 -16.64
N LEU A 534 16.97 9.29 -15.47
CA LEU A 534 18.24 9.13 -14.77
C LEU A 534 19.23 8.33 -15.60
N GLN A 535 18.81 7.19 -16.15
CA GLN A 535 19.66 6.33 -17.01
C GLN A 535 20.07 7.03 -18.31
N ALA A 536 19.25 7.94 -18.81
CA ALA A 536 19.56 8.77 -19.99
C ALA A 536 20.48 9.96 -19.69
N GLY A 537 20.90 10.15 -18.42
CA GLY A 537 21.71 11.30 -18.00
C GLY A 537 20.92 12.61 -17.88
N ALA A 538 19.57 12.55 -17.80
CA ALA A 538 18.68 13.69 -17.53
C ALA A 538 18.36 13.79 -16.02
N ALA A 539 19.37 13.63 -15.17
CA ALA A 539 19.23 13.55 -13.72
C ALA A 539 18.64 14.82 -13.10
N ASP A 540 18.90 16.00 -13.68
CA ASP A 540 18.34 17.27 -13.19
C ASP A 540 16.83 17.34 -13.44
N TRP A 541 16.37 16.89 -14.63
CA TRP A 541 14.96 16.80 -14.93
C TRP A 541 14.26 15.81 -13.99
N ALA A 542 14.86 14.62 -13.77
CA ALA A 542 14.31 13.62 -12.86
C ALA A 542 14.18 14.16 -11.43
N ALA A 543 15.20 14.86 -10.94
CA ALA A 543 15.18 15.44 -9.60
C ALA A 543 14.16 16.58 -9.44
N ALA A 544 14.05 17.46 -10.44
CA ALA A 544 13.06 18.54 -10.43
C ALA A 544 11.63 18.01 -10.43
N THR A 545 11.33 17.04 -11.31
CA THR A 545 10.02 16.39 -11.40
C THR A 545 9.70 15.60 -10.13
N ALA A 546 10.66 14.85 -9.59
CA ALA A 546 10.50 14.14 -8.33
C ALA A 546 10.21 15.09 -7.17
N ALA A 547 10.95 16.21 -7.06
CA ALA A 547 10.74 17.19 -6.00
C ALA A 547 9.35 17.84 -6.08
N GLU A 548 8.88 18.14 -7.29
CA GLU A 548 7.54 18.68 -7.52
C GLU A 548 6.46 17.68 -7.11
N LEU A 549 6.55 16.42 -7.56
CA LEU A 549 5.61 15.36 -7.20
C LEU A 549 5.58 15.13 -5.68
N VAL A 550 6.75 15.05 -5.05
CA VAL A 550 6.91 14.88 -3.60
C VAL A 550 6.27 16.05 -2.85
N ASP A 551 6.57 17.29 -3.23
CA ASP A 551 6.01 18.48 -2.57
C ASP A 551 4.49 18.52 -2.70
N ARG A 552 3.97 18.28 -3.89
CA ARG A 552 2.54 18.31 -4.21
C ARG A 552 1.78 17.22 -3.45
N VAL A 553 2.23 15.96 -3.55
CA VAL A 553 1.56 14.83 -2.92
C VAL A 553 1.58 14.96 -1.40
N TRP A 554 2.76 15.20 -0.81
CA TRP A 554 2.87 15.31 0.64
C TRP A 554 2.16 16.54 1.21
N ARG A 555 2.10 17.64 0.47
CA ARG A 555 1.30 18.81 0.87
C ARG A 555 -0.19 18.48 0.91
N VAL A 556 -0.69 17.72 -0.06
CA VAL A 556 -2.10 17.35 -0.14
C VAL A 556 -2.48 16.36 0.96
N ILE A 557 -1.70 15.32 1.19
CA ILE A 557 -1.97 14.33 2.25
C ILE A 557 -1.69 14.85 3.66
N ASP A 558 -1.00 15.99 3.79
CA ASP A 558 -0.79 16.70 5.07
C ASP A 558 -1.88 17.77 5.33
N ALA A 559 -2.88 17.86 4.49
CA ALA A 559 -3.97 18.81 4.68
C ALA A 559 -4.66 18.63 6.05
N PRO A 560 -5.02 19.72 6.76
CA PRO A 560 -5.51 19.62 8.14
C PRO A 560 -6.93 19.04 8.25
N ARG A 561 -7.67 18.96 7.14
CA ARG A 561 -9.07 18.52 7.13
C ARG A 561 -9.35 17.67 5.90
N HIS A 562 -10.19 16.66 6.09
CA HIS A 562 -10.78 15.93 4.98
C HIS A 562 -11.93 16.74 4.39
N GLU A 563 -11.87 17.02 3.11
CA GLU A 563 -12.94 17.61 2.31
C GLU A 563 -13.48 16.57 1.34
N PRO A 564 -14.80 16.55 1.05
CA PRO A 564 -15.35 15.68 0.01
C PRO A 564 -14.61 15.84 -1.32
N GLY A 565 -14.21 14.73 -1.94
CA GLY A 565 -13.46 14.74 -3.20
C GLY A 565 -11.95 14.98 -3.06
N ARG A 566 -11.43 15.19 -1.85
CA ARG A 566 -9.99 15.28 -1.56
C ARG A 566 -9.46 13.98 -0.94
N PRO A 567 -8.15 13.66 -1.11
CA PRO A 567 -7.53 12.52 -0.46
C PRO A 567 -7.66 12.59 1.06
N LEU A 568 -7.76 11.44 1.72
CA LEU A 568 -7.64 11.41 3.17
C LEU A 568 -6.24 11.84 3.60
N PRO A 569 -6.13 12.74 4.61
CA PRO A 569 -4.84 13.10 5.16
C PRO A 569 -4.14 11.91 5.83
N GLY A 570 -2.81 11.92 5.78
CA GLY A 570 -1.98 10.99 6.54
C GLY A 570 -1.86 9.56 5.99
N VAL A 571 -2.33 9.29 4.78
CA VAL A 571 -2.19 7.99 4.10
C VAL A 571 -1.83 8.18 2.63
N ALA A 572 -1.08 7.23 2.07
CA ALA A 572 -0.81 7.19 0.64
C ALA A 572 -2.05 6.72 -0.15
N HIS A 573 -2.15 7.11 -1.40
CA HIS A 573 -3.29 6.84 -2.28
C HIS A 573 -2.85 6.16 -3.58
N GLU A 574 -3.76 5.42 -4.21
CA GLU A 574 -3.50 4.70 -5.46
C GLU A 574 -3.02 5.62 -6.59
N HIS A 575 -3.60 6.81 -6.68
CA HIS A 575 -3.21 7.85 -7.63
C HIS A 575 -2.77 9.11 -6.89
N TRP A 576 -1.83 9.84 -7.47
CA TRP A 576 -1.38 11.11 -6.91
C TRP A 576 -2.24 12.28 -7.42
N PRO A 577 -2.29 13.39 -6.64
CA PRO A 577 -3.00 14.59 -7.05
C PRO A 577 -2.46 15.15 -8.36
N PRO A 578 -3.32 15.45 -9.35
CA PRO A 578 -2.91 16.17 -10.54
C PRO A 578 -2.46 17.60 -10.20
N GLU A 579 -1.76 18.22 -11.13
CA GLU A 579 -1.39 19.63 -11.01
C GLU A 579 -2.63 20.53 -10.96
N GLY A 580 -2.69 21.44 -9.97
CA GLY A 580 -3.80 22.33 -9.74
C GLY A 580 -5.01 21.68 -9.07
N ASP A 581 -6.12 22.42 -8.99
CA ASP A 581 -7.38 21.96 -8.39
C ASP A 581 -8.23 21.06 -9.30
N ARG A 582 -7.62 20.44 -10.29
CA ARG A 582 -8.34 19.56 -11.22
C ARG A 582 -8.76 18.27 -10.48
N VAL A 583 -10.05 18.07 -10.39
CA VAL A 583 -10.60 16.77 -10.01
C VAL A 583 -10.41 15.83 -11.21
N PRO A 584 -9.78 14.66 -11.06
CA PRO A 584 -9.62 13.72 -12.16
C PRO A 584 -10.98 13.41 -12.80
N SER A 585 -11.08 13.60 -14.11
CA SER A 585 -12.28 13.26 -14.88
C SER A 585 -12.19 11.79 -15.29
N GLY A 586 -13.16 10.98 -14.90
CA GLY A 586 -13.25 9.56 -15.30
C GLY A 586 -14.11 8.73 -14.36
N ARG A 587 -14.22 7.43 -14.62
CA ARG A 587 -14.97 6.49 -13.75
C ARG A 587 -14.49 6.46 -12.28
N GLY A 588 -13.25 6.90 -12.02
CA GLY A 588 -12.68 7.11 -10.69
C GLY A 588 -13.09 8.41 -9.99
N ALA A 589 -13.73 9.34 -10.69
CA ALA A 589 -14.06 10.68 -10.21
C ALA A 589 -15.02 10.70 -9.00
N ARG A 590 -15.68 9.60 -8.67
CA ARG A 590 -16.55 9.54 -7.48
C ARG A 590 -15.78 9.67 -6.16
N ASN A 591 -14.46 9.39 -6.15
CA ASN A 591 -13.57 9.54 -5.00
C ASN A 591 -12.24 10.21 -5.37
N GLY A 592 -12.13 10.90 -6.48
CA GLY A 592 -11.03 11.76 -6.97
C GLY A 592 -9.60 11.17 -6.97
N TRP A 593 -9.28 10.24 -6.07
CA TRP A 593 -7.92 9.75 -5.75
C TRP A 593 -7.86 8.23 -5.67
N HIS A 594 -8.88 7.54 -6.05
CA HIS A 594 -9.02 6.09 -5.98
C HIS A 594 -8.86 5.52 -4.56
N THR A 595 -8.14 4.43 -4.40
CA THR A 595 -8.09 3.70 -3.14
C THR A 595 -7.11 4.35 -2.17
N GLU A 596 -7.58 4.60 -0.96
CA GLU A 596 -6.79 5.13 0.15
C GLU A 596 -6.02 4.01 0.86
N GLY A 597 -4.84 4.34 1.42
CA GLY A 597 -3.99 3.37 2.08
C GLY A 597 -3.44 2.33 1.10
N TYR A 598 -2.92 2.81 -0.02
CA TYR A 598 -2.40 2.01 -1.12
C TYR A 598 -0.87 2.03 -1.10
N GLY A 599 -0.22 0.86 -1.17
CA GLY A 599 1.22 0.72 -0.99
C GLY A 599 2.02 1.52 -2.00
N TRP A 600 1.81 1.31 -3.28
CA TRP A 600 2.59 2.04 -4.30
C TRP A 600 2.40 3.56 -4.28
N GLY A 601 1.32 4.06 -3.65
CA GLY A 601 1.16 5.50 -3.42
C GLY A 601 2.30 6.10 -2.62
N ALA A 602 2.96 5.29 -1.77
CA ALA A 602 4.14 5.65 -0.99
C ALA A 602 5.43 5.73 -1.84
N THR A 603 5.35 5.56 -3.17
CA THR A 603 6.51 5.74 -4.07
C THR A 603 7.09 7.16 -3.98
N THR A 604 6.32 8.15 -3.49
CA THR A 604 6.86 9.47 -3.13
C THR A 604 8.07 9.40 -2.20
N ALA A 605 8.11 8.47 -1.24
CA ALA A 605 9.29 8.23 -0.41
C ALA A 605 10.51 7.80 -1.25
N LEU A 606 10.32 6.90 -2.24
CA LEU A 606 11.40 6.51 -3.16
C LEU A 606 11.86 7.69 -4.01
N LEU A 607 10.91 8.45 -4.58
CA LEU A 607 11.24 9.62 -5.39
C LEU A 607 12.08 10.61 -4.60
N PHE A 608 11.68 10.90 -3.37
CA PHE A 608 12.46 11.75 -2.47
C PHE A 608 13.86 11.18 -2.20
N LEU A 609 13.94 9.93 -1.75
CA LEU A 609 15.20 9.31 -1.35
C LEU A 609 16.16 9.20 -2.55
N ARG A 610 15.67 8.73 -3.69
CA ARG A 610 16.50 8.41 -4.86
C ARG A 610 16.87 9.63 -5.69
N TYR A 611 15.92 10.51 -5.98
CA TYR A 611 16.15 11.61 -6.93
C TYR A 611 16.45 12.94 -6.26
N VAL A 612 15.94 13.20 -5.07
CA VAL A 612 16.14 14.47 -4.35
C VAL A 612 17.26 14.35 -3.33
N ALA A 613 17.17 13.42 -2.39
CA ALA A 613 18.22 13.17 -1.39
C ALA A 613 19.46 12.49 -1.99
N GLY A 614 19.30 11.87 -3.17
CA GLY A 614 20.39 11.42 -4.03
C GLY A 614 20.93 10.03 -3.72
N LEU A 615 20.16 9.15 -3.05
CA LEU A 615 20.57 7.75 -2.87
C LEU A 615 20.57 7.04 -4.23
N ARG A 616 21.74 6.65 -4.69
CA ARG A 616 21.95 5.94 -5.97
C ARG A 616 22.45 4.54 -5.68
N ASP A 617 21.53 3.63 -5.41
CA ASP A 617 21.77 2.20 -5.41
C ASP A 617 21.42 1.61 -6.79
N ASP A 618 22.07 0.51 -7.13
CA ASP A 618 21.95 -0.17 -8.43
C ASP A 618 21.59 -1.65 -8.20
N PRO A 619 20.60 -2.22 -8.91
CA PRO A 619 20.25 -3.62 -8.72
C PRO A 619 21.34 -4.61 -9.14
N GLU A 620 22.30 -4.17 -9.96
CA GLU A 620 23.40 -4.99 -10.51
C GLU A 620 24.75 -4.76 -9.80
N SER A 621 24.90 -3.70 -8.99
CA SER A 621 26.13 -3.34 -8.26
C SER A 621 25.90 -3.27 -6.76
N GLU A 622 26.97 -3.47 -5.99
CA GLU A 622 26.98 -3.27 -4.54
C GLU A 622 27.21 -1.80 -4.14
N ASP A 623 27.49 -0.96 -5.11
CA ASP A 623 27.84 0.44 -4.86
C ASP A 623 26.62 1.26 -4.44
N LEU A 624 26.83 2.09 -3.44
CA LEU A 624 25.91 3.16 -3.06
C LEU A 624 26.59 4.49 -3.23
N THR A 625 26.13 5.30 -4.17
CA THR A 625 26.56 6.69 -4.30
C THR A 625 25.50 7.63 -3.76
N ILE A 626 25.91 8.81 -3.31
CA ILE A 626 24.97 9.83 -2.81
C ILE A 626 25.21 11.09 -3.62
N GLU A 627 24.24 11.44 -4.44
CA GLU A 627 24.24 12.56 -5.38
C GLU A 627 23.00 13.44 -5.18
N PRO A 628 22.98 14.28 -4.12
CA PRO A 628 21.80 15.08 -3.80
C PRO A 628 21.53 16.16 -4.86
N ARG A 629 20.24 16.36 -5.15
CA ARG A 629 19.74 17.38 -6.07
C ARG A 629 18.53 18.07 -5.45
N LEU A 630 18.80 18.95 -4.49
CA LEU A 630 17.75 19.69 -3.80
C LEU A 630 17.15 20.74 -4.73
N PRO A 631 15.80 20.94 -4.69
CA PRO A 631 15.16 22.00 -5.46
C PRO A 631 15.65 23.39 -5.02
N LEU A 632 15.68 24.35 -5.94
CA LEU A 632 16.18 25.71 -5.69
C LEU A 632 15.56 26.37 -4.46
N ALA A 633 14.28 26.13 -4.19
CA ALA A 633 13.58 26.66 -3.01
C ALA A 633 14.22 26.23 -1.67
N LEU A 634 14.96 25.13 -1.65
CA LEU A 634 15.68 24.62 -0.48
C LEU A 634 17.15 25.06 -0.44
N LEU A 635 17.72 25.60 -1.51
CA LEU A 635 19.11 26.03 -1.58
C LEU A 635 19.31 27.44 -0.97
N ARG A 636 18.77 27.65 0.21
CA ARG A 636 18.93 28.94 0.95
C ARG A 636 20.25 28.93 1.71
N PRO A 637 21.10 29.95 1.56
CA PRO A 637 22.35 30.03 2.28
C PRO A 637 22.18 29.81 3.78
N GLY A 638 23.01 28.92 4.35
CA GLY A 638 23.00 28.54 5.76
C GLY A 638 21.95 27.49 6.15
N ALA A 639 21.05 27.07 5.24
CA ALA A 639 20.09 26.01 5.51
C ALA A 639 20.78 24.67 5.76
N ARG A 640 20.21 23.88 6.65
CA ARG A 640 20.74 22.56 7.04
C ARG A 640 19.65 21.51 7.01
N TYR A 641 19.92 20.40 6.36
CA TYR A 641 18.99 19.29 6.17
C TYR A 641 19.66 18.01 6.64
N ARG A 642 18.90 17.14 7.31
CA ARG A 642 19.40 15.84 7.75
C ARG A 642 18.39 14.76 7.38
N LEU A 643 18.89 13.65 6.86
CA LEU A 643 18.17 12.42 6.62
C LEU A 643 18.86 11.32 7.41
N LEU A 644 18.19 10.79 8.41
CA LEU A 644 18.78 9.93 9.43
C LEU A 644 18.20 8.53 9.40
N ASN A 645 18.98 7.56 9.88
CA ASN A 645 18.60 6.17 10.08
C ASN A 645 18.24 5.40 8.78
N LEU A 646 18.95 5.62 7.69
CA LEU A 646 18.74 4.81 6.48
C LEU A 646 19.43 3.45 6.61
N PRO A 647 18.73 2.32 6.61
CA PRO A 647 19.35 1.00 6.66
C PRO A 647 20.12 0.69 5.38
N TRP A 648 21.34 0.20 5.54
CA TRP A 648 22.13 -0.32 4.44
C TRP A 648 23.07 -1.41 4.93
N ARG A 649 22.91 -2.65 4.50
CA ARG A 649 23.78 -3.81 4.79
C ARG A 649 24.10 -3.96 6.30
N GLY A 650 23.08 -3.89 7.14
CA GLY A 650 23.21 -4.04 8.60
C GLY A 650 23.72 -2.79 9.34
N GLN A 651 23.95 -1.69 8.63
CA GLN A 651 24.33 -0.40 9.19
C GLN A 651 23.23 0.63 9.02
N LEU A 652 23.34 1.76 9.70
CA LEU A 652 22.51 2.96 9.48
C LEU A 652 23.38 4.06 8.89
N LEU A 653 22.90 4.64 7.80
CA LEU A 653 23.48 5.79 7.14
C LEU A 653 22.72 7.05 7.55
N ASP A 654 23.44 8.05 8.03
CA ASP A 654 22.94 9.40 8.25
C ASP A 654 23.57 10.35 7.21
N LEU A 655 22.75 11.20 6.61
CA LEU A 655 23.16 12.22 5.65
C LEU A 655 22.88 13.60 6.21
N SER A 656 23.85 14.49 6.13
CA SER A 656 23.70 15.90 6.49
C SER A 656 24.07 16.77 5.30
N TYR A 657 23.15 17.65 4.92
CA TYR A 657 23.33 18.59 3.83
C TYR A 657 23.41 20.02 4.40
N SER A 658 24.36 20.80 3.97
CA SER A 658 24.46 22.23 4.32
C SER A 658 24.62 23.07 3.07
N VAL A 659 23.86 24.17 3.01
CA VAL A 659 23.93 25.11 1.89
C VAL A 659 24.98 26.19 2.24
N THR A 660 26.02 26.32 1.40
CA THR A 660 27.07 27.32 1.58
C THR A 660 26.56 28.75 1.34
N ALA A 661 27.36 29.74 1.67
CA ALA A 661 27.01 31.13 1.43
C ALA A 661 26.84 31.45 -0.07
N GLU A 662 27.54 30.73 -0.92
CA GLU A 662 27.46 30.83 -2.40
C GLU A 662 26.33 29.99 -3.01
N GLY A 663 25.51 29.32 -2.20
CA GLY A 663 24.42 28.47 -2.66
C GLY A 663 24.85 27.07 -3.06
N GLY A 664 26.10 26.69 -2.87
CA GLY A 664 26.58 25.32 -3.07
C GLY A 664 26.07 24.37 -2.00
N LEU A 665 25.98 23.06 -2.32
CA LEU A 665 25.54 22.02 -1.39
C LEU A 665 26.76 21.20 -0.92
N ALA A 666 26.99 21.18 0.39
CA ALA A 666 27.97 20.30 1.03
C ALA A 666 27.23 19.09 1.65
N LEU A 667 27.84 17.91 1.53
CA LEU A 667 27.31 16.64 2.02
C LEU A 667 28.29 15.99 3.01
N GLU A 668 27.78 15.64 4.19
CA GLU A 668 28.46 14.81 5.16
C GLU A 668 27.71 13.47 5.31
N LYS A 669 28.45 12.38 5.44
CA LYS A 669 27.94 11.02 5.62
C LYS A 669 28.49 10.44 6.92
N SER A 670 27.62 9.80 7.70
CA SER A 670 28.07 9.04 8.86
C SER A 670 27.37 7.67 8.91
N TRP A 671 28.10 6.69 9.41
CA TRP A 671 27.66 5.32 9.52
C TRP A 671 27.65 4.88 10.98
N SER A 672 26.60 4.19 11.39
CA SER A 672 26.49 3.62 12.72
C SER A 672 26.00 2.16 12.63
N ARG A 673 26.22 1.37 13.66
CA ARG A 673 25.64 0.02 13.72
C ARG A 673 24.15 0.11 13.98
N ARG A 674 23.41 -0.76 13.32
CA ARG A 674 21.95 -0.86 13.49
C ARG A 674 21.60 -1.52 14.83
#